data_43445348128cec1f2c56d2e0262c86f5
#
_entry.id   43445348128cec1f2c56d2e0262c86f5
#
_cell.length_a   1.000
_cell.length_b   1.000
_cell.length_c   1.000
_cell.angle_alpha   90.00
_cell.angle_beta   90.00
_cell.angle_gamma   90.00
#
_symmetry.space_group_name_H-M   'P 1'
#
loop_
_entity.id
_entity.type
_entity.pdbx_description
1 polymer ?
#
loop_
_entity_poly.entity_id
_entity_poly.type
_entity_poly.pdbx_seq_one_letter_code
_entity_poly.pdbx_strand_id
1 'polypeptide(L)'
;DALSDSPQREDIPYRRKQDDRDFLVKQRLTFNNGVLSLPLGLLQGQNMGVVLESLLVHTNEIDNFDRLPIPFRAVATDIATGEAVVFDHGHLPLAIRASLALPGFFAPVEVDGRLLVDGVLSKNVPIDVARAMGVDRVIVVDIGTPLKSASELTSVLDIMDQTTTLLTRTNTEKQLATLTDRDLLLQPALGNMGFSSFADAQQAIDAGARSLAEANGVLAFVAPDGADSGGNLASSRPQRQAIIHAIEVDNSGKVADEVVLGMIRQPIGEPLNLARLQTDMGTIYGTDYFSRVTYEIVHDQGRNTLLVHTAGRRTGTDYLRLGLNLVDDFEGDSQYNVGASFRVNGLNPLGAEWLTRLQVGSEQELYTEFYQPLDYGSRYFVAPFIDAEARNIDVIDDDDPIVGYRQKRYGAGLNLGRQIANSGEVRFGLSRYRGNSRVRIGDPDLPSIDFNEAFYSLEIDRDTLDDVNFPHSGEEARLSWRQSEPDLGADARYQQIELRVNKAFGFGPNSLQLGGFIGRTDSDVDVAQSSFSLGGPGWFSGFRQDGLAGQNYQLGRLVYYRRLAPSYFNTLSLPFYLGASLEYGRVYNRDDAGFDTGYFGAGSLLMGMDTLVGPLFFGLGVNEEGHEALYMKLGQTF
;
A
#
# COMPACT_ATOMS: atom_id res chain seq x y z
N ASP A 1 -11.25 -4.95 4.81
CA ASP A 1 -11.27 -3.51 4.46
C ASP A 1 -11.66 -3.27 3.00
N ALA A 2 -12.98 -3.31 2.72
CA ALA A 2 -13.51 -3.07 1.38
C ALA A 2 -13.22 -1.63 0.87
N LEU A 3 -12.89 -0.71 1.76
CA LEU A 3 -12.55 0.69 1.47
C LEU A 3 -11.06 0.95 1.31
N SER A 4 -10.21 -0.07 1.38
CA SER A 4 -8.80 0.05 1.06
C SER A 4 -8.55 -0.43 -0.36
N ASP A 5 -7.83 0.33 -1.15
CA ASP A 5 -7.42 -0.10 -2.49
C ASP A 5 -6.16 -0.95 -2.49
N SER A 6 -5.37 -0.82 -1.44
CA SER A 6 -4.15 -1.58 -1.33
C SER A 6 -4.47 -3.01 -0.93
N PRO A 7 -4.01 -4.01 -1.68
CA PRO A 7 -3.97 -5.39 -1.20
C PRO A 7 -3.27 -5.43 0.15
N GLN A 8 -3.54 -6.47 0.94
CA GLN A 8 -2.76 -6.67 2.15
C GLN A 8 -1.28 -6.77 1.75
N ARG A 9 -0.41 -6.11 2.53
CA ARG A 9 1.01 -6.02 2.16
C ARG A 9 1.66 -7.40 1.99
N GLU A 10 1.17 -8.42 2.69
CA GLU A 10 1.62 -9.81 2.53
C GLU A 10 1.32 -10.38 1.14
N ASP A 11 0.27 -9.92 0.47
CA ASP A 11 -0.18 -10.41 -0.84
C ASP A 11 0.51 -9.72 -2.02
N ILE A 12 1.09 -8.52 -1.83
CA ILE A 12 1.79 -7.84 -2.93
C ILE A 12 3.16 -8.48 -3.23
N PRO A 13 3.61 -8.47 -4.50
CA PRO A 13 4.92 -8.99 -4.88
C PRO A 13 6.06 -8.31 -4.10
N TYR A 14 7.09 -9.09 -3.74
CA TYR A 14 8.22 -8.59 -2.95
C TYR A 14 8.87 -7.34 -3.56
N ARG A 15 8.97 -7.27 -4.88
CA ARG A 15 9.51 -6.08 -5.58
C ARG A 15 8.73 -4.80 -5.27
N ARG A 16 7.42 -4.89 -5.05
CA ARG A 16 6.59 -3.73 -4.64
C ARG A 16 6.74 -3.40 -3.15
N LYS A 17 7.06 -4.40 -2.33
CA LYS A 17 7.42 -4.18 -0.93
C LYS A 17 8.72 -3.40 -0.78
N GLN A 18 9.69 -3.60 -1.69
CA GLN A 18 10.91 -2.78 -1.74
C GLN A 18 10.58 -1.31 -2.00
N ASP A 19 9.66 -1.02 -2.91
CA ASP A 19 9.23 0.36 -3.19
C ASP A 19 8.65 1.07 -1.97
N ASP A 20 7.95 0.36 -1.09
CA ASP A 20 7.35 0.94 0.12
C ASP A 20 8.40 1.26 1.19
N ARG A 21 9.57 0.64 1.13
CA ARG A 21 10.72 0.97 1.99
C ARG A 21 11.49 2.18 1.47
N ASP A 22 11.67 2.24 0.15
CA ASP A 22 12.49 3.28 -0.47
C ASP A 22 11.77 4.63 -0.56
N PHE A 23 10.41 4.60 -0.65
CA PHE A 23 9.61 5.81 -0.88
C PHE A 23 8.38 5.85 0.02
N LEU A 24 8.36 6.82 0.90
CA LEU A 24 7.41 6.92 2.01
C LEU A 24 6.13 7.67 1.67
N VAL A 25 6.14 8.47 0.59
CA VAL A 25 4.91 9.09 0.07
C VAL A 25 4.10 8.01 -0.63
N LYS A 26 2.96 7.66 -0.03
CA LYS A 26 2.07 6.59 -0.54
C LYS A 26 1.39 6.97 -1.86
N GLN A 27 1.22 8.27 -2.13
CA GLN A 27 0.62 8.77 -3.37
C GLN A 27 1.57 8.56 -4.56
N ARG A 28 0.98 8.08 -5.66
CA ARG A 28 1.68 7.87 -6.92
C ARG A 28 1.09 8.80 -7.97
N LEU A 29 1.95 9.53 -8.65
CA LEU A 29 1.58 10.30 -9.83
C LEU A 29 1.78 9.41 -11.05
N THR A 30 0.74 9.18 -11.83
CA THR A 30 0.86 8.39 -13.07
C THR A 30 1.37 9.28 -14.20
N PHE A 31 2.18 8.67 -15.07
CA PHE A 31 2.76 9.37 -16.22
C PHE A 31 2.31 8.68 -17.51
N ASN A 32 1.64 9.43 -18.37
CA ASN A 32 1.19 8.92 -19.66
C ASN A 32 1.38 9.98 -20.75
N ASN A 33 2.07 9.61 -21.83
CA ASN A 33 2.31 10.47 -22.99
C ASN A 33 2.84 11.87 -22.65
N GLY A 34 3.73 11.97 -21.66
CA GLY A 34 4.32 13.25 -21.27
C GLY A 34 3.48 14.07 -20.27
N VAL A 35 2.35 13.55 -19.82
CA VAL A 35 1.45 14.21 -18.86
C VAL A 35 1.47 13.48 -17.52
N LEU A 36 1.71 14.23 -16.44
CA LEU A 36 1.52 13.76 -15.07
C LEU A 36 0.03 13.88 -14.73
N SER A 37 -0.53 12.79 -14.24
CA SER A 37 -1.94 12.72 -13.87
C SER A 37 -2.09 12.20 -12.44
N LEU A 38 -3.03 12.77 -11.71
CA LEU A 38 -3.51 12.21 -10.46
C LEU A 38 -4.46 11.05 -10.76
N PRO A 39 -4.62 10.09 -9.82
CA PRO A 39 -5.66 9.09 -9.92
C PRO A 39 -7.04 9.72 -10.12
N LEU A 40 -7.93 9.06 -10.86
CA LEU A 40 -9.28 9.55 -11.15
C LEU A 40 -10.23 9.52 -9.94
N GLY A 41 -9.78 8.99 -8.81
CA GLY A 41 -10.48 8.96 -7.53
C GLY A 41 -9.48 8.75 -6.40
N LEU A 42 -9.88 9.06 -5.17
CA LEU A 42 -9.06 8.79 -3.97
C LEU A 42 -8.84 7.28 -3.80
N LEU A 43 -9.86 6.48 -4.13
CA LEU A 43 -9.84 5.02 -4.13
C LEU A 43 -10.17 4.48 -5.52
N GLN A 44 -9.46 3.43 -5.96
CA GLN A 44 -9.78 2.72 -7.21
C GLN A 44 -10.94 1.73 -7.01
N GLY A 45 -11.19 1.30 -5.77
CA GLY A 45 -12.26 0.39 -5.37
C GLY A 45 -11.99 -1.07 -5.76
N GLN A 46 -10.74 -1.47 -5.84
CA GLN A 46 -10.35 -2.85 -6.17
C GLN A 46 -10.88 -3.85 -5.14
N ASN A 47 -10.64 -3.60 -3.85
CA ASN A 47 -11.12 -4.50 -2.80
C ASN A 47 -12.64 -4.53 -2.70
N MET A 48 -13.32 -3.41 -2.92
CA MET A 48 -14.77 -3.35 -3.02
C MET A 48 -15.27 -4.25 -4.16
N GLY A 49 -14.63 -4.19 -5.33
CA GLY A 49 -14.93 -5.08 -6.46
C GLY A 49 -14.80 -6.55 -6.08
N VAL A 50 -13.68 -6.94 -5.49
CA VAL A 50 -13.43 -8.34 -5.06
C VAL A 50 -14.46 -8.81 -4.02
N VAL A 51 -14.85 -7.94 -3.07
CA VAL A 51 -15.91 -8.25 -2.09
C VAL A 51 -17.25 -8.47 -2.79
N LEU A 52 -17.65 -7.59 -3.71
CA LEU A 52 -18.88 -7.76 -4.48
C LEU A 52 -18.87 -9.05 -5.29
N GLU A 53 -17.76 -9.39 -5.98
CA GLU A 53 -17.60 -10.66 -6.68
C GLU A 53 -17.82 -11.86 -5.75
N SER A 54 -17.21 -11.84 -4.58
CA SER A 54 -17.30 -12.93 -3.61
C SER A 54 -18.72 -13.12 -3.06
N LEU A 55 -19.44 -12.03 -2.81
CA LEU A 55 -20.81 -12.06 -2.30
C LEU A 55 -21.82 -12.49 -3.36
N LEU A 56 -21.56 -12.15 -4.61
CA LEU A 56 -22.48 -12.31 -5.74
C LEU A 56 -22.07 -13.44 -6.70
N VAL A 57 -21.05 -14.24 -6.35
CA VAL A 57 -20.56 -15.35 -7.19
C VAL A 57 -21.68 -16.30 -7.63
N HIS A 58 -22.75 -16.44 -6.85
CA HIS A 58 -23.91 -17.27 -7.16
C HIS A 58 -24.83 -16.67 -8.25
N THR A 59 -24.62 -15.44 -8.66
CA THR A 59 -25.40 -14.76 -9.71
C THR A 59 -24.72 -14.79 -11.06
N ASN A 60 -23.48 -15.30 -11.17
CA ASN A 60 -22.69 -15.30 -12.41
C ASN A 60 -23.37 -16.02 -13.59
N GLU A 61 -24.32 -16.93 -13.31
CA GLU A 61 -25.11 -17.61 -14.34
C GLU A 61 -26.34 -16.80 -14.78
N ILE A 62 -26.61 -15.63 -14.17
CA ILE A 62 -27.81 -14.84 -14.39
C ILE A 62 -27.44 -13.53 -15.09
N ASP A 63 -27.48 -13.52 -16.41
CA ASP A 63 -27.22 -12.32 -17.20
C ASP A 63 -28.35 -11.29 -17.11
N ASN A 64 -29.63 -11.71 -17.14
CA ASN A 64 -30.78 -10.82 -17.05
C ASN A 64 -31.24 -10.68 -15.59
N PHE A 65 -31.19 -9.46 -15.04
CA PHE A 65 -31.49 -9.17 -13.64
C PHE A 65 -32.98 -9.34 -13.28
N ASP A 66 -33.90 -9.44 -14.26
CA ASP A 66 -35.29 -9.84 -14.02
C ASP A 66 -35.45 -11.32 -13.63
N ARG A 67 -34.40 -12.14 -13.88
CA ARG A 67 -34.34 -13.56 -13.52
C ARG A 67 -33.73 -13.82 -12.16
N LEU A 68 -33.22 -12.80 -11.49
CA LEU A 68 -32.81 -12.88 -10.09
C LEU A 68 -34.02 -13.26 -9.21
N PRO A 69 -33.82 -13.88 -8.04
CA PRO A 69 -34.89 -14.18 -7.08
C PRO A 69 -35.75 -12.96 -6.74
N ILE A 70 -35.15 -11.78 -6.72
CA ILE A 70 -35.81 -10.47 -6.67
C ILE A 70 -35.31 -9.69 -7.87
N PRO A 71 -36.18 -9.29 -8.83
CA PRO A 71 -35.76 -8.46 -9.96
C PRO A 71 -35.04 -7.20 -9.51
N PHE A 72 -33.95 -6.88 -10.17
CA PHE A 72 -33.01 -5.84 -9.70
C PHE A 72 -32.65 -4.86 -10.82
N ARG A 73 -32.41 -3.60 -10.44
CA ARG A 73 -31.81 -2.57 -11.31
C ARG A 73 -30.73 -1.84 -10.52
N ALA A 74 -29.59 -1.57 -11.15
CA ALA A 74 -28.60 -0.62 -10.67
C ALA A 74 -28.61 0.61 -11.58
N VAL A 75 -28.40 1.79 -11.01
CA VAL A 75 -28.36 3.04 -11.76
C VAL A 75 -26.99 3.70 -11.57
N ALA A 76 -26.34 4.03 -12.67
CA ALA A 76 -25.11 4.80 -12.71
C ALA A 76 -25.29 6.04 -13.59
N THR A 77 -24.32 6.94 -13.57
CA THR A 77 -24.29 8.15 -14.40
C THR A 77 -23.09 8.09 -15.34
N ASP A 78 -23.30 8.27 -16.63
CA ASP A 78 -22.22 8.52 -17.57
C ASP A 78 -21.65 9.92 -17.30
N ILE A 79 -20.41 10.00 -16.79
CA ILE A 79 -19.82 11.28 -16.39
C ILE A 79 -19.53 12.21 -17.57
N ALA A 80 -19.45 11.67 -18.79
CA ALA A 80 -19.20 12.46 -20.00
C ALA A 80 -20.46 13.16 -20.50
N THR A 81 -21.65 12.54 -20.34
CA THR A 81 -22.92 13.05 -20.87
C THR A 81 -23.87 13.53 -19.77
N GLY A 82 -23.68 13.06 -18.51
CA GLY A 82 -24.62 13.29 -17.41
C GLY A 82 -25.87 12.41 -17.48
N GLU A 83 -25.99 11.50 -18.44
CA GLU A 83 -27.13 10.62 -18.61
C GLU A 83 -27.11 9.46 -17.63
N ALA A 84 -28.31 9.05 -17.17
CA ALA A 84 -28.48 7.87 -16.36
C ALA A 84 -28.31 6.60 -17.20
N VAL A 85 -27.53 5.67 -16.70
CA VAL A 85 -27.38 4.31 -17.24
C VAL A 85 -28.04 3.35 -16.27
N VAL A 86 -29.10 2.67 -16.73
CA VAL A 86 -29.83 1.68 -15.94
C VAL A 86 -29.38 0.29 -16.35
N PHE A 87 -28.80 -0.45 -15.43
CA PHE A 87 -28.39 -1.84 -15.65
C PHE A 87 -29.58 -2.78 -15.34
N ASP A 88 -29.97 -3.57 -16.32
CA ASP A 88 -30.96 -4.64 -16.24
C ASP A 88 -30.41 -6.01 -16.65
N HIS A 89 -29.19 -6.06 -17.13
CA HIS A 89 -28.46 -7.27 -17.55
C HIS A 89 -26.95 -7.08 -17.43
N GLY A 90 -26.19 -8.17 -17.67
CA GLY A 90 -24.74 -8.21 -17.66
C GLY A 90 -24.16 -8.65 -16.31
N HIS A 91 -22.95 -8.26 -16.01
CA HIS A 91 -22.23 -8.68 -14.81
C HIS A 91 -22.69 -7.88 -13.58
N LEU A 92 -23.48 -8.49 -12.69
CA LEU A 92 -24.13 -7.82 -11.55
C LEU A 92 -23.14 -7.13 -10.59
N PRO A 93 -22.02 -7.73 -10.17
CA PRO A 93 -21.02 -7.05 -9.34
C PRO A 93 -20.49 -5.76 -9.96
N LEU A 94 -20.25 -5.75 -11.27
CA LEU A 94 -19.77 -4.58 -12.00
C LEU A 94 -20.83 -3.48 -12.06
N ALA A 95 -22.10 -3.84 -12.29
CA ALA A 95 -23.23 -2.90 -12.30
C ALA A 95 -23.38 -2.21 -10.93
N ILE A 96 -23.31 -2.98 -9.84
CA ILE A 96 -23.35 -2.45 -8.48
C ILE A 96 -22.13 -1.57 -8.22
N ARG A 97 -20.92 -2.01 -8.64
CA ARG A 97 -19.68 -1.22 -8.46
C ARG A 97 -19.74 0.12 -9.19
N ALA A 98 -20.36 0.18 -10.39
CA ALA A 98 -20.57 1.42 -11.12
C ALA A 98 -21.55 2.34 -10.38
N SER A 99 -22.63 1.76 -9.85
CA SER A 99 -23.67 2.49 -9.10
C SER A 99 -23.18 3.06 -7.77
N LEU A 100 -22.11 2.50 -7.19
CA LEU A 100 -21.51 3.02 -5.94
C LEU A 100 -20.27 3.91 -6.20
N ALA A 101 -19.91 4.23 -7.44
CA ALA A 101 -18.71 4.99 -7.77
C ALA A 101 -18.88 6.47 -7.48
N LEU A 102 -18.95 6.86 -6.20
CA LEU A 102 -19.11 8.24 -5.77
C LEU A 102 -17.97 9.12 -6.33
N PRO A 103 -18.31 10.17 -7.13
CA PRO A 103 -17.31 11.01 -7.78
C PRO A 103 -16.33 11.65 -6.82
N GLY A 104 -15.03 11.61 -7.17
CA GLY A 104 -13.94 12.12 -6.35
C GLY A 104 -13.48 11.16 -5.26
N PHE A 105 -14.36 10.34 -4.70
CA PHE A 105 -14.01 9.32 -3.70
C PHE A 105 -13.58 8.02 -4.37
N PHE A 106 -14.43 7.43 -5.21
CA PHE A 106 -14.07 6.27 -6.01
C PHE A 106 -13.74 6.67 -7.45
N ALA A 107 -12.79 5.95 -8.05
CA ALA A 107 -12.54 6.07 -9.47
C ALA A 107 -13.76 5.61 -10.28
N PRO A 108 -14.08 6.31 -11.39
CA PRO A 108 -15.13 5.89 -12.32
C PRO A 108 -14.91 4.47 -12.85
N VAL A 109 -15.99 3.77 -13.15
CA VAL A 109 -15.96 2.42 -13.71
C VAL A 109 -16.18 2.49 -15.22
N GLU A 110 -15.30 1.89 -15.99
CA GLU A 110 -15.48 1.79 -17.43
C GLU A 110 -16.34 0.56 -17.79
N VAL A 111 -17.44 0.80 -18.50
CA VAL A 111 -18.33 -0.24 -19.03
C VAL A 111 -18.71 0.15 -20.45
N ASP A 112 -18.48 -0.71 -21.44
CA ASP A 112 -18.79 -0.50 -22.85
C ASP A 112 -18.28 0.85 -23.42
N GLY A 113 -17.08 1.24 -23.02
CA GLY A 113 -16.44 2.50 -23.45
C GLY A 113 -17.01 3.76 -22.80
N ARG A 114 -17.99 3.64 -21.90
CA ARG A 114 -18.53 4.73 -21.06
C ARG A 114 -17.81 4.78 -19.73
N LEU A 115 -17.62 5.97 -19.21
CA LEU A 115 -17.01 6.19 -17.90
C LEU A 115 -18.14 6.50 -16.89
N LEU A 116 -18.46 5.51 -16.04
CA LEU A 116 -19.61 5.55 -15.16
C LEU A 116 -19.24 5.88 -13.72
N VAL A 117 -20.05 6.73 -13.12
CA VAL A 117 -20.00 7.11 -11.71
C VAL A 117 -21.35 6.83 -11.04
N ASP A 118 -21.43 7.05 -9.74
CA ASP A 118 -22.64 6.85 -8.93
C ASP A 118 -23.88 7.48 -9.58
N GLY A 119 -24.99 6.75 -9.52
CA GLY A 119 -26.29 7.20 -10.00
C GLY A 119 -26.83 8.44 -9.29
N VAL A 120 -26.26 8.80 -8.14
CA VAL A 120 -26.61 9.97 -7.35
C VAL A 120 -26.64 11.27 -8.17
N LEU A 121 -25.78 11.41 -9.18
CA LEU A 121 -25.72 12.63 -10.01
C LEU A 121 -26.91 12.75 -10.97
N SER A 122 -27.40 11.65 -11.54
CA SER A 122 -28.49 11.65 -12.50
C SER A 122 -29.83 11.25 -11.89
N LYS A 123 -29.86 10.19 -11.07
CA LYS A 123 -31.09 9.63 -10.45
C LYS A 123 -30.77 9.04 -9.06
N ASN A 124 -30.70 9.89 -8.04
CA ASN A 124 -30.42 9.46 -6.66
C ASN A 124 -31.53 8.54 -6.11
N VAL A 125 -32.80 8.86 -6.39
CA VAL A 125 -33.96 8.06 -6.01
C VAL A 125 -34.71 7.68 -7.29
N PRO A 126 -34.44 6.52 -7.93
CA PRO A 126 -34.92 6.18 -9.27
C PRO A 126 -36.34 5.60 -9.25
N ILE A 127 -37.36 6.38 -8.80
CA ILE A 127 -38.76 5.95 -8.71
C ILE A 127 -39.32 5.60 -10.09
N ASP A 128 -38.98 6.36 -11.11
CA ASP A 128 -39.38 6.13 -12.50
C ASP A 128 -38.84 4.79 -13.05
N VAL A 129 -37.63 4.39 -12.66
CA VAL A 129 -37.06 3.09 -13.02
C VAL A 129 -37.83 1.95 -12.35
N ALA A 130 -38.13 2.08 -11.05
CA ALA A 130 -38.94 1.09 -10.34
C ALA A 130 -40.35 0.96 -10.96
N ARG A 131 -40.99 2.07 -11.32
CA ARG A 131 -42.27 2.07 -12.00
C ARG A 131 -42.23 1.38 -13.38
N ALA A 132 -41.14 1.59 -14.13
CA ALA A 132 -40.91 0.93 -15.42
C ALA A 132 -40.79 -0.61 -15.30
N MET A 133 -40.48 -1.14 -14.12
CA MET A 133 -40.50 -2.58 -13.83
C MET A 133 -41.91 -3.14 -13.64
N GLY A 134 -42.97 -2.30 -13.73
CA GLY A 134 -44.36 -2.72 -13.67
C GLY A 134 -44.92 -2.92 -12.26
N VAL A 135 -44.31 -2.27 -11.26
CA VAL A 135 -44.79 -2.34 -9.87
C VAL A 135 -46.00 -1.44 -9.62
N ASP A 136 -46.95 -1.89 -8.81
CA ASP A 136 -48.14 -1.14 -8.44
C ASP A 136 -47.89 -0.12 -7.32
N ARG A 137 -46.90 -0.37 -6.48
CA ARG A 137 -46.54 0.43 -5.31
C ARG A 137 -45.04 0.53 -5.18
N VAL A 138 -44.54 1.65 -4.66
CA VAL A 138 -43.13 1.90 -4.42
C VAL A 138 -42.89 2.20 -2.95
N ILE A 139 -41.89 1.56 -2.37
CA ILE A 139 -41.34 1.92 -1.06
C ILE A 139 -40.02 2.63 -1.33
N VAL A 140 -39.94 3.89 -0.94
CA VAL A 140 -38.74 4.70 -1.08
C VAL A 140 -38.08 4.82 0.29
N VAL A 141 -36.79 4.51 0.34
CA VAL A 141 -35.95 4.79 1.51
C VAL A 141 -35.02 5.94 1.13
N ASP A 142 -35.35 7.14 1.56
CA ASP A 142 -34.55 8.33 1.32
C ASP A 142 -33.57 8.51 2.49
N ILE A 143 -32.30 8.27 2.21
CA ILE A 143 -31.19 8.44 3.13
C ILE A 143 -30.40 9.73 2.86
N GLY A 144 -31.00 10.67 2.12
CA GLY A 144 -30.38 11.94 1.79
C GLY A 144 -29.94 12.70 3.04
N THR A 145 -28.67 13.13 3.03
CA THR A 145 -28.12 13.89 4.15
C THR A 145 -28.66 15.33 4.12
N PRO A 146 -29.11 15.90 5.25
CA PRO A 146 -29.44 17.31 5.30
C PRO A 146 -28.20 18.17 5.04
N LEU A 147 -28.42 19.37 4.47
CA LEU A 147 -27.32 20.30 4.25
C LEU A 147 -26.69 20.71 5.58
N LYS A 148 -25.37 20.60 5.64
CA LYS A 148 -24.57 21.06 6.78
C LYS A 148 -24.57 22.59 6.86
N SER A 149 -24.54 23.13 8.06
CA SER A 149 -24.30 24.56 8.28
C SER A 149 -22.85 24.94 7.92
N ALA A 150 -22.59 26.21 7.67
CA ALA A 150 -21.23 26.68 7.33
C ALA A 150 -20.20 26.36 8.42
N SER A 151 -20.61 26.24 9.68
CA SER A 151 -19.72 25.89 10.80
C SER A 151 -19.37 24.40 10.86
N GLU A 152 -20.12 23.54 10.18
CA GLU A 152 -19.89 22.09 10.11
C GLU A 152 -19.03 21.70 8.90
N LEU A 153 -18.80 22.62 7.95
CA LEU A 153 -17.96 22.41 6.78
C LEU A 153 -16.49 22.67 7.14
N THR A 154 -15.84 21.65 7.70
CA THR A 154 -14.49 21.78 8.27
C THR A 154 -13.41 21.08 7.44
N SER A 155 -13.78 20.30 6.44
CA SER A 155 -12.87 19.53 5.61
C SER A 155 -13.20 19.60 4.11
N VAL A 156 -12.25 19.23 3.26
CA VAL A 156 -12.47 19.08 1.81
C VAL A 156 -13.55 18.03 1.53
N LEU A 157 -13.60 16.97 2.33
CA LEU A 157 -14.62 15.94 2.21
C LEU A 157 -16.03 16.48 2.54
N ASP A 158 -16.15 17.35 3.55
CA ASP A 158 -17.43 18.02 3.85
C ASP A 158 -17.89 18.91 2.70
N ILE A 159 -16.97 19.63 2.06
CA ILE A 159 -17.29 20.46 0.90
C ILE A 159 -17.73 19.60 -0.30
N MET A 160 -17.05 18.48 -0.54
CA MET A 160 -17.42 17.55 -1.61
C MET A 160 -18.80 16.93 -1.36
N ASP A 161 -19.05 16.46 -0.14
CA ASP A 161 -20.34 15.89 0.28
C ASP A 161 -21.48 16.93 0.12
N GLN A 162 -21.29 18.13 0.66
CA GLN A 162 -22.23 19.23 0.53
C GLN A 162 -22.52 19.61 -0.93
N THR A 163 -21.47 19.67 -1.76
CA THR A 163 -21.61 20.00 -3.18
C THR A 163 -22.42 18.92 -3.91
N THR A 164 -22.12 17.66 -3.65
CA THR A 164 -22.86 16.52 -4.22
C THR A 164 -24.32 16.56 -3.78
N THR A 165 -24.58 16.80 -2.50
CA THR A 165 -25.94 16.93 -1.95
C THR A 165 -26.70 18.08 -2.61
N LEU A 166 -26.09 19.23 -2.81
CA LEU A 166 -26.72 20.38 -3.50
C LEU A 166 -27.06 20.07 -4.94
N LEU A 167 -26.15 19.42 -5.68
CA LEU A 167 -26.35 19.07 -7.09
C LEU A 167 -27.48 18.05 -7.28
N THR A 168 -27.62 17.10 -6.35
CA THR A 168 -28.54 15.96 -6.47
C THR A 168 -29.93 16.26 -5.91
N ARG A 169 -30.03 17.26 -5.02
CA ARG A 169 -31.28 17.59 -4.32
C ARG A 169 -32.46 17.86 -5.27
N THR A 170 -32.26 18.65 -6.31
CA THR A 170 -33.31 18.99 -7.28
C THR A 170 -33.86 17.75 -8.00
N ASN A 171 -33.00 16.79 -8.34
CA ASN A 171 -33.42 15.54 -8.98
C ASN A 171 -34.18 14.63 -8.01
N THR A 172 -33.69 14.53 -6.76
CA THR A 172 -34.38 13.79 -5.70
C THR A 172 -35.77 14.34 -5.43
N GLU A 173 -35.91 15.67 -5.25
CA GLU A 173 -37.19 16.33 -5.02
C GLU A 173 -38.19 16.09 -6.17
N LYS A 174 -37.73 16.13 -7.42
CA LYS A 174 -38.57 15.81 -8.59
C LYS A 174 -39.08 14.38 -8.57
N GLN A 175 -38.25 13.41 -8.22
CA GLN A 175 -38.67 12.00 -8.13
C GLN A 175 -39.64 11.80 -6.96
N LEU A 176 -39.36 12.35 -5.78
CA LEU A 176 -40.22 12.26 -4.60
C LEU A 176 -41.60 12.88 -4.86
N ALA A 177 -41.68 13.96 -5.65
CA ALA A 177 -42.95 14.58 -6.05
C ALA A 177 -43.84 13.68 -6.93
N THR A 178 -43.34 12.57 -7.46
CA THR A 178 -44.11 11.58 -8.23
C THR A 178 -44.77 10.53 -7.35
N LEU A 179 -44.49 10.51 -6.04
CA LEU A 179 -45.12 9.59 -5.09
C LEU A 179 -46.64 9.90 -4.97
N THR A 180 -47.40 8.86 -4.78
CA THR A 180 -48.85 8.89 -4.60
C THR A 180 -49.21 8.37 -3.21
N ASP A 181 -50.49 8.49 -2.83
CA ASP A 181 -51.02 7.94 -1.57
C ASP A 181 -50.88 6.40 -1.45
N ARG A 182 -50.53 5.73 -2.55
CA ARG A 182 -50.27 4.30 -2.60
C ARG A 182 -48.82 3.93 -2.33
N ASP A 183 -47.92 4.91 -2.24
CA ASP A 183 -46.51 4.72 -2.06
C ASP A 183 -46.09 5.04 -0.62
N LEU A 184 -44.92 4.54 -0.22
CA LEU A 184 -44.38 4.80 1.10
C LEU A 184 -43.02 5.49 0.99
N LEU A 185 -42.87 6.59 1.72
CA LEU A 185 -41.59 7.24 1.92
C LEU A 185 -41.10 6.98 3.35
N LEU A 186 -39.91 6.39 3.49
CA LEU A 186 -39.18 6.22 4.73
C LEU A 186 -37.96 7.14 4.73
N GLN A 187 -37.79 7.92 5.78
CA GLN A 187 -36.67 8.82 5.96
C GLN A 187 -36.00 8.54 7.32
N PRO A 188 -35.07 7.58 7.39
CA PRO A 188 -34.38 7.25 8.63
C PRO A 188 -33.61 8.47 9.17
N ALA A 189 -33.71 8.70 10.48
CA ALA A 189 -32.97 9.77 11.15
C ALA A 189 -31.50 9.34 11.35
N LEU A 190 -30.64 9.64 10.38
CA LEU A 190 -29.22 9.26 10.38
C LEU A 190 -28.33 10.26 11.12
N GLY A 191 -28.87 11.41 11.59
CA GLY A 191 -28.07 12.42 12.29
C GLY A 191 -26.96 12.99 11.42
N ASN A 192 -25.73 12.98 11.95
CA ASN A 192 -24.55 13.49 11.24
C ASN A 192 -23.79 12.42 10.42
N MET A 193 -24.40 11.26 10.19
CA MET A 193 -23.78 10.23 9.36
C MET A 193 -23.70 10.69 7.91
N GLY A 194 -22.50 10.65 7.34
CA GLY A 194 -22.20 10.95 5.94
C GLY A 194 -21.80 9.69 5.17
N PHE A 195 -21.47 9.85 3.91
CA PHE A 195 -21.09 8.75 3.01
C PHE A 195 -19.85 7.95 3.50
N SER A 196 -18.99 8.51 4.37
CA SER A 196 -17.79 7.87 4.92
C SER A 196 -17.99 7.23 6.29
N SER A 197 -19.22 7.27 6.87
CA SER A 197 -19.51 6.77 8.23
C SER A 197 -19.70 5.26 8.30
N PHE A 198 -18.85 4.47 7.64
CA PHE A 198 -18.96 3.00 7.62
C PHE A 198 -18.77 2.35 8.99
N ALA A 199 -18.04 3.00 9.90
CA ALA A 199 -17.89 2.52 11.29
C ALA A 199 -19.22 2.55 12.07
N ASP A 200 -20.17 3.37 11.64
CA ASP A 200 -21.47 3.57 12.28
C ASP A 200 -22.60 2.74 11.63
N ALA A 201 -22.26 1.76 10.80
CA ALA A 201 -23.24 0.95 10.04
C ALA A 201 -24.35 0.35 10.93
N GLN A 202 -24.03 -0.08 12.16
CA GLN A 202 -25.04 -0.61 13.09
C GLN A 202 -26.05 0.47 13.49
N GLN A 203 -25.61 1.70 13.71
CA GLN A 203 -26.50 2.81 14.04
C GLN A 203 -27.44 3.15 12.86
N ALA A 204 -26.92 3.05 11.61
CA ALA A 204 -27.74 3.23 10.41
C ALA A 204 -28.81 2.13 10.27
N ILE A 205 -28.46 0.86 10.55
CA ILE A 205 -29.39 -0.27 10.56
C ILE A 205 -30.51 -0.02 11.61
N ASP A 206 -30.14 0.40 12.80
CA ASP A 206 -31.09 0.67 13.88
C ASP A 206 -32.01 1.87 13.55
N ALA A 207 -31.48 2.91 12.87
CA ALA A 207 -32.27 4.03 12.40
C ALA A 207 -33.29 3.62 11.32
N GLY A 208 -32.90 2.76 10.37
CA GLY A 208 -33.80 2.17 9.38
C GLY A 208 -34.91 1.34 10.01
N ALA A 209 -34.59 0.49 10.99
CA ALA A 209 -35.56 -0.32 11.72
C ALA A 209 -36.57 0.55 12.49
N ARG A 210 -36.10 1.65 13.13
CA ARG A 210 -36.99 2.60 13.82
C ARG A 210 -37.94 3.31 12.84
N SER A 211 -37.42 3.81 11.71
CA SER A 211 -38.22 4.47 10.68
C SER A 211 -39.36 3.58 10.15
N LEU A 212 -39.07 2.29 9.94
CA LEU A 212 -40.07 1.31 9.57
C LEU A 212 -41.11 1.06 10.67
N ALA A 213 -40.69 0.98 11.93
CA ALA A 213 -41.59 0.76 13.09
C ALA A 213 -42.52 1.97 13.33
N GLU A 214 -42.03 3.19 13.09
CA GLU A 214 -42.78 4.43 13.20
C GLU A 214 -43.84 4.59 12.08
N ALA A 215 -43.58 3.98 10.93
CA ALA A 215 -44.52 3.95 9.81
C ALA A 215 -45.69 2.98 10.05
N ASN A 216 -46.26 2.98 11.25
CA ASN A 216 -47.35 2.10 11.70
C ASN A 216 -48.54 2.05 10.72
N GLY A 217 -48.87 0.85 10.23
CA GLY A 217 -49.92 0.61 9.22
C GLY A 217 -49.37 0.17 7.86
N VAL A 218 -48.07 0.30 7.62
CA VAL A 218 -47.44 0.01 6.33
C VAL A 218 -47.44 -1.48 5.98
N LEU A 219 -47.28 -2.34 6.95
CA LEU A 219 -47.32 -3.80 6.74
C LEU A 219 -48.73 -4.25 6.28
N ALA A 220 -49.77 -3.62 6.78
CA ALA A 220 -51.13 -3.83 6.28
C ALA A 220 -51.35 -3.28 4.86
N PHE A 221 -50.51 -2.31 4.46
CA PHE A 221 -50.54 -1.68 3.15
C PHE A 221 -49.81 -2.50 2.06
N VAL A 222 -48.78 -3.27 2.47
CA VAL A 222 -47.94 -4.06 1.57
C VAL A 222 -48.49 -5.49 1.37
N ALA A 223 -49.26 -6.02 2.32
CA ALA A 223 -49.88 -7.33 2.17
C ALA A 223 -51.03 -7.26 1.16
N PRO A 224 -50.99 -7.95 0.01
CA PRO A 224 -52.15 -8.08 -0.86
C PRO A 224 -53.27 -8.80 -0.11
N ASP A 225 -54.49 -8.34 -0.24
CA ASP A 225 -55.68 -9.04 0.27
C ASP A 225 -55.68 -10.48 -0.28
N GLY A 226 -55.34 -11.47 0.55
CA GLY A 226 -55.38 -12.89 0.22
C GLY A 226 -54.14 -13.49 -0.46
N ALA A 227 -53.04 -12.82 -0.52
CA ALA A 227 -51.81 -13.45 -1.00
C ALA A 227 -51.20 -14.32 0.12
N ASP A 228 -51.12 -15.60 -0.17
CA ASP A 228 -50.36 -16.56 0.58
C ASP A 228 -48.88 -16.07 0.58
N SER A 229 -48.41 -15.53 1.70
CA SER A 229 -47.05 -15.04 1.90
C SER A 229 -46.02 -16.19 1.97
N GLY A 230 -46.40 -17.33 1.38
CA GLY A 230 -45.59 -18.53 1.22
C GLY A 230 -44.68 -18.55 0.00
N GLY A 231 -44.35 -17.42 -0.56
CA GLY A 231 -43.18 -17.34 -1.42
C GLY A 231 -41.96 -17.68 -0.58
N ASN A 232 -41.59 -18.97 -0.57
CA ASN A 232 -40.27 -19.39 -0.12
C ASN A 232 -39.27 -18.47 -0.81
N LEU A 233 -38.80 -17.47 -0.07
CA LEU A 233 -37.44 -16.96 -0.30
C LEU A 233 -36.62 -18.23 -0.25
N ALA A 234 -36.27 -18.75 -1.42
CA ALA A 234 -35.58 -20.03 -1.54
C ALA A 234 -34.43 -19.97 -0.56
N SER A 235 -34.58 -20.72 0.54
CA SER A 235 -33.50 -20.93 1.49
C SER A 235 -32.30 -21.20 0.62
N SER A 236 -31.31 -20.34 0.66
CA SER A 236 -30.09 -20.47 -0.11
C SER A 236 -29.61 -21.91 0.09
N ARG A 237 -29.86 -22.77 -0.92
CA ARG A 237 -29.30 -24.12 -0.92
C ARG A 237 -27.82 -23.92 -0.68
N PRO A 238 -27.22 -24.68 0.25
CA PRO A 238 -25.77 -24.62 0.41
C PRO A 238 -25.18 -24.84 -0.96
N GLN A 239 -24.62 -23.79 -1.52
CA GLN A 239 -24.15 -23.77 -2.88
C GLN A 239 -23.01 -24.77 -2.96
N ARG A 240 -23.16 -25.83 -3.75
CA ARG A 240 -22.03 -26.70 -4.10
C ARG A 240 -21.00 -25.77 -4.73
N GLN A 241 -19.85 -25.64 -4.07
CA GLN A 241 -18.76 -24.85 -4.62
C GLN A 241 -18.48 -25.33 -6.06
N ALA A 242 -18.47 -24.40 -7.00
CA ALA A 242 -18.24 -24.72 -8.40
C ALA A 242 -16.85 -25.39 -8.56
N ILE A 243 -16.81 -26.57 -9.15
CA ILE A 243 -15.54 -27.21 -9.52
C ILE A 243 -15.00 -26.48 -10.75
N ILE A 244 -13.78 -25.97 -10.69
CA ILE A 244 -13.15 -25.21 -11.76
C ILE A 244 -12.48 -26.18 -12.74
N HIS A 245 -12.90 -26.15 -14.00
CA HIS A 245 -12.41 -27.04 -15.05
C HIS A 245 -11.38 -26.39 -15.96
N ALA A 246 -11.36 -25.06 -16.04
CA ALA A 246 -10.41 -24.28 -16.80
C ALA A 246 -10.20 -22.91 -16.14
N ILE A 247 -9.06 -22.28 -16.43
CA ILE A 247 -8.76 -20.90 -16.04
C ILE A 247 -8.35 -20.18 -17.30
N GLU A 248 -9.01 -19.05 -17.57
CA GLU A 248 -8.74 -18.19 -18.72
C GLU A 248 -8.54 -16.76 -18.26
N VAL A 249 -7.83 -15.97 -19.06
CA VAL A 249 -7.54 -14.56 -18.77
C VAL A 249 -7.99 -13.72 -19.96
N ASP A 250 -8.79 -12.70 -19.66
CA ASP A 250 -9.10 -11.62 -20.58
C ASP A 250 -8.28 -10.39 -20.16
N ASN A 251 -7.20 -10.15 -20.89
CA ASN A 251 -6.16 -9.20 -20.52
C ASN A 251 -6.07 -8.05 -21.51
N SER A 252 -6.36 -6.86 -21.05
CA SER A 252 -6.17 -5.62 -21.83
C SER A 252 -4.87 -4.86 -21.45
N GLY A 253 -3.99 -5.49 -20.65
CA GLY A 253 -2.70 -4.93 -20.23
C GLY A 253 -1.57 -5.15 -21.24
N LYS A 254 -0.35 -4.74 -20.86
CA LYS A 254 0.86 -4.84 -21.70
C LYS A 254 1.62 -6.16 -21.49
N VAL A 255 1.41 -6.85 -20.38
CA VAL A 255 2.08 -8.12 -20.06
C VAL A 255 1.32 -9.29 -20.66
N ALA A 256 2.00 -10.41 -20.87
CA ALA A 256 1.37 -11.61 -21.42
C ALA A 256 0.36 -12.25 -20.44
N ASP A 257 -0.64 -12.96 -20.97
CA ASP A 257 -1.65 -13.67 -20.18
C ASP A 257 -1.01 -14.71 -19.25
N GLU A 258 0.07 -15.33 -19.68
CA GLU A 258 0.82 -16.32 -18.89
C GLU A 258 1.43 -15.72 -17.62
N VAL A 259 1.72 -14.42 -17.60
CA VAL A 259 2.17 -13.71 -16.39
C VAL A 259 1.04 -13.66 -15.37
N VAL A 260 -0.18 -13.35 -15.82
CA VAL A 260 -1.38 -13.34 -14.95
C VAL A 260 -1.71 -14.76 -14.49
N LEU A 261 -1.75 -15.73 -15.43
CA LEU A 261 -2.00 -17.13 -15.12
C LEU A 261 -1.01 -17.70 -14.10
N GLY A 262 0.28 -17.29 -14.18
CA GLY A 262 1.33 -17.71 -13.25
C GLY A 262 1.11 -17.27 -11.80
N MET A 263 0.23 -16.29 -11.56
CA MET A 263 -0.11 -15.76 -10.22
C MET A 263 -1.38 -16.39 -9.64
N ILE A 264 -2.16 -17.14 -10.45
CA ILE A 264 -3.39 -17.80 -10.01
C ILE A 264 -3.06 -19.17 -9.46
N ARG A 265 -3.37 -19.39 -8.18
CA ARG A 265 -3.07 -20.64 -7.44
C ARG A 265 -4.27 -21.56 -7.30
N GLN A 266 -5.44 -21.19 -7.86
CA GLN A 266 -6.62 -22.07 -7.90
C GLN A 266 -6.31 -23.34 -8.70
N PRO A 267 -6.41 -24.55 -8.11
CA PRO A 267 -6.18 -25.78 -8.85
C PRO A 267 -7.36 -26.10 -9.80
N ILE A 268 -7.03 -26.65 -10.96
CA ILE A 268 -8.01 -27.18 -11.91
C ILE A 268 -8.51 -28.53 -11.39
N GLY A 269 -9.82 -28.79 -11.49
CA GLY A 269 -10.48 -30.01 -11.00
C GLY A 269 -10.90 -29.93 -9.53
N GLU A 270 -10.61 -28.84 -8.85
CA GLU A 270 -10.98 -28.64 -7.45
C GLU A 270 -12.11 -27.61 -7.30
N PRO A 271 -12.84 -27.64 -6.14
CA PRO A 271 -13.81 -26.61 -5.82
C PRO A 271 -13.15 -25.23 -5.73
N LEU A 272 -13.89 -24.18 -6.13
CA LEU A 272 -13.46 -22.80 -6.02
C LEU A 272 -13.11 -22.43 -4.59
N ASN A 273 -11.90 -21.94 -4.36
CA ASN A 273 -11.47 -21.41 -3.07
C ASN A 273 -11.45 -19.89 -3.11
N LEU A 274 -12.52 -19.26 -2.62
CA LEU A 274 -12.69 -17.81 -2.65
C LEU A 274 -11.58 -17.06 -1.89
N ALA A 275 -11.14 -17.57 -0.73
CA ALA A 275 -10.08 -16.92 0.05
C ALA A 275 -8.75 -16.91 -0.72
N ARG A 276 -8.40 -18.04 -1.35
CA ARG A 276 -7.20 -18.11 -2.21
C ARG A 276 -7.32 -17.19 -3.41
N LEU A 277 -8.49 -17.17 -4.05
CA LEU A 277 -8.72 -16.33 -5.23
C LEU A 277 -8.66 -14.84 -4.88
N GLN A 278 -9.15 -14.41 -3.72
CA GLN A 278 -9.02 -13.03 -3.25
C GLN A 278 -7.54 -12.64 -3.10
N THR A 279 -6.72 -13.51 -2.50
CA THR A 279 -5.27 -13.31 -2.42
C THR A 279 -4.63 -13.23 -3.81
N ASP A 280 -5.02 -14.12 -4.73
CA ASP A 280 -4.50 -14.12 -6.10
C ASP A 280 -4.85 -12.82 -6.84
N MET A 281 -6.10 -12.34 -6.72
CA MET A 281 -6.53 -11.04 -7.27
C MET A 281 -5.73 -9.88 -6.66
N GLY A 282 -5.50 -9.91 -5.35
CA GLY A 282 -4.64 -8.95 -4.65
C GLY A 282 -3.20 -8.96 -5.16
N THR A 283 -2.63 -10.14 -5.40
CA THR A 283 -1.28 -10.31 -5.94
C THR A 283 -1.17 -9.73 -7.36
N ILE A 284 -2.12 -10.07 -8.25
CA ILE A 284 -2.14 -9.58 -9.64
C ILE A 284 -2.30 -8.04 -9.64
N TYR A 285 -3.23 -7.50 -8.87
CA TYR A 285 -3.43 -6.06 -8.75
C TYR A 285 -2.19 -5.36 -8.16
N GLY A 286 -1.57 -5.98 -7.16
CA GLY A 286 -0.36 -5.49 -6.50
C GLY A 286 0.88 -5.43 -7.39
N THR A 287 0.86 -6.00 -8.60
CA THR A 287 1.95 -5.82 -9.59
C THR A 287 2.05 -4.41 -10.15
N ASP A 288 0.99 -3.60 -10.04
CA ASP A 288 0.83 -2.28 -10.64
C ASP A 288 0.68 -2.26 -12.17
N TYR A 289 0.53 -3.42 -12.81
CA TYR A 289 0.28 -3.47 -14.27
C TYR A 289 -1.15 -3.10 -14.63
N PHE A 290 -2.09 -3.28 -13.70
CA PHE A 290 -3.53 -3.19 -13.94
C PHE A 290 -4.20 -2.12 -13.07
N SER A 291 -5.25 -1.51 -13.60
CA SER A 291 -6.14 -0.59 -12.86
C SER A 291 -7.27 -1.32 -12.15
N ARG A 292 -7.63 -2.51 -12.64
CA ARG A 292 -8.68 -3.37 -12.08
C ARG A 292 -8.38 -4.83 -12.41
N VAL A 293 -8.65 -5.69 -11.44
CA VAL A 293 -8.57 -7.15 -11.57
C VAL A 293 -9.85 -7.72 -10.98
N THR A 294 -10.66 -8.40 -11.80
CA THR A 294 -11.91 -9.03 -11.41
C THR A 294 -11.97 -10.45 -11.95
N TYR A 295 -12.95 -11.22 -11.53
CA TYR A 295 -13.15 -12.57 -12.04
C TYR A 295 -14.62 -12.88 -12.19
N GLU A 296 -14.95 -13.80 -13.05
CA GLU A 296 -16.26 -14.41 -13.13
C GLU A 296 -16.15 -15.93 -13.36
N ILE A 297 -17.21 -16.65 -13.07
CA ILE A 297 -17.31 -18.07 -13.38
C ILE A 297 -18.27 -18.24 -14.54
N VAL A 298 -17.72 -18.59 -15.68
CA VAL A 298 -18.48 -18.87 -16.90
C VAL A 298 -18.86 -20.35 -16.91
N HIS A 299 -20.17 -20.61 -16.97
CA HIS A 299 -20.70 -21.98 -17.07
C HIS A 299 -21.08 -22.28 -18.52
N ASP A 300 -20.36 -23.22 -19.13
CA ASP A 300 -20.65 -23.70 -20.49
C ASP A 300 -20.65 -25.24 -20.54
N GLN A 301 -21.70 -25.84 -21.10
CA GLN A 301 -21.85 -27.28 -21.29
C GLN A 301 -21.49 -28.14 -20.06
N GLY A 302 -21.82 -27.68 -18.86
CA GLY A 302 -21.55 -28.39 -17.61
C GLY A 302 -20.10 -28.25 -17.09
N ARG A 303 -19.33 -27.34 -17.68
CA ARG A 303 -17.95 -27.00 -17.25
C ARG A 303 -17.92 -25.58 -16.72
N ASN A 304 -17.21 -25.36 -15.61
CA ASN A 304 -16.99 -24.04 -15.05
C ASN A 304 -15.58 -23.56 -15.44
N THR A 305 -15.52 -22.44 -16.10
CA THR A 305 -14.27 -21.72 -16.39
C THR A 305 -14.15 -20.53 -15.49
N LEU A 306 -13.05 -20.41 -14.75
CA LEU A 306 -12.68 -19.20 -14.04
C LEU A 306 -12.08 -18.23 -15.06
N LEU A 307 -12.81 -17.18 -15.41
CA LEU A 307 -12.34 -16.12 -16.29
C LEU A 307 -11.88 -14.94 -15.45
N VAL A 308 -10.60 -14.56 -15.56
CA VAL A 308 -10.01 -13.43 -14.86
C VAL A 308 -9.86 -12.26 -15.83
N HIS A 309 -10.49 -11.14 -15.51
CA HIS A 309 -10.42 -9.92 -16.29
C HIS A 309 -9.39 -8.97 -15.71
N THR A 310 -8.48 -8.49 -16.54
CA THR A 310 -7.49 -7.49 -16.16
C THR A 310 -7.60 -6.27 -17.06
N ALA A 311 -7.87 -5.12 -16.47
CA ALA A 311 -7.94 -3.84 -17.18
C ALA A 311 -6.62 -3.09 -17.09
N GLY A 312 -6.04 -2.73 -18.24
CA GLY A 312 -4.88 -1.86 -18.30
C GLY A 312 -5.18 -0.46 -17.74
N ARG A 313 -4.18 0.24 -17.24
CA ARG A 313 -4.35 1.60 -16.69
C ARG A 313 -4.48 2.63 -17.82
N ARG A 314 -5.60 3.36 -17.90
CA ARG A 314 -5.79 4.47 -18.86
C ARG A 314 -4.80 5.61 -18.64
N THR A 315 -4.45 5.89 -17.39
CA THR A 315 -3.48 6.90 -16.98
C THR A 315 -2.02 6.45 -17.17
N GLY A 316 -1.79 5.24 -17.72
CA GLY A 316 -0.48 4.62 -17.88
C GLY A 316 -0.07 3.78 -16.67
N THR A 317 0.90 2.90 -16.91
CA THR A 317 1.50 2.03 -15.88
C THR A 317 2.74 2.65 -15.25
N ASP A 318 3.21 3.76 -15.81
CA ASP A 318 4.41 4.46 -15.39
C ASP A 318 4.06 5.44 -14.28
N TYR A 319 4.89 5.53 -13.27
CA TYR A 319 4.59 6.39 -12.14
C TYR A 319 5.82 7.06 -11.54
N LEU A 320 5.57 8.24 -11.02
CA LEU A 320 6.49 9.03 -10.22
C LEU A 320 6.08 8.93 -8.76
N ARG A 321 7.01 8.60 -7.88
CA ARG A 321 6.88 8.74 -6.43
C ARG A 321 7.82 9.83 -5.96
N LEU A 322 7.42 10.54 -4.93
CA LEU A 322 8.24 11.52 -4.25
C LEU A 322 8.60 10.99 -2.86
N GLY A 323 9.76 11.35 -2.37
CA GLY A 323 10.23 11.00 -1.03
C GLY A 323 10.76 12.24 -0.32
N LEU A 324 10.56 12.30 0.98
CA LEU A 324 11.13 13.30 1.86
C LEU A 324 11.69 12.55 3.08
N ASN A 325 12.97 12.76 3.38
CA ASN A 325 13.60 12.29 4.59
C ASN A 325 14.21 13.49 5.31
N LEU A 326 13.81 13.68 6.55
CA LEU A 326 14.35 14.71 7.42
C LEU A 326 14.65 14.06 8.76
N VAL A 327 15.89 14.18 9.20
CA VAL A 327 16.38 13.74 10.51
C VAL A 327 17.06 14.93 11.17
N ASP A 328 16.72 15.18 12.42
CA ASP A 328 17.31 16.25 13.22
C ASP A 328 17.51 15.76 14.65
N ASP A 329 18.71 15.96 15.20
CA ASP A 329 19.06 15.60 16.57
C ASP A 329 18.96 16.80 17.54
N PHE A 330 18.61 17.98 17.03
CA PHE A 330 18.54 19.24 17.77
C PHE A 330 19.86 19.66 18.46
N GLU A 331 20.98 18.98 18.12
CA GLU A 331 22.32 19.26 18.62
C GLU A 331 23.29 19.75 17.53
N GLY A 332 22.75 19.90 16.31
CA GLY A 332 23.48 20.48 15.17
C GLY A 332 23.72 19.53 14.00
N ASP A 333 23.27 18.28 14.07
CA ASP A 333 23.25 17.38 12.90
C ASP A 333 21.84 17.29 12.33
N SER A 334 21.65 17.98 11.22
CA SER A 334 20.41 17.96 10.47
C SER A 334 20.63 17.37 9.09
N GLN A 335 19.95 16.29 8.80
CA GLN A 335 19.97 15.65 7.48
C GLN A 335 18.62 15.85 6.80
N TYR A 336 18.64 16.34 5.59
CA TYR A 336 17.44 16.49 4.77
C TYR A 336 17.70 15.95 3.37
N ASN A 337 16.78 15.14 2.89
CA ASN A 337 16.84 14.56 1.57
C ASN A 337 15.48 14.64 0.90
N VAL A 338 15.47 15.05 -0.36
CA VAL A 338 14.29 15.02 -1.23
C VAL A 338 14.57 14.03 -2.34
N GLY A 339 13.70 13.06 -2.50
CA GLY A 339 13.84 12.00 -3.48
C GLY A 339 12.70 11.99 -4.50
N ALA A 340 12.99 11.48 -5.67
CA ALA A 340 12.02 11.16 -6.69
C ALA A 340 12.37 9.80 -7.31
N SER A 341 11.36 8.98 -7.55
CA SER A 341 11.51 7.70 -8.23
C SER A 341 10.58 7.66 -9.42
N PHE A 342 11.13 7.38 -10.57
CA PHE A 342 10.38 7.15 -11.79
C PHE A 342 10.50 5.69 -12.20
N ARG A 343 9.34 5.02 -12.37
CA ARG A 343 9.28 3.63 -12.79
C ARG A 343 8.44 3.49 -14.05
N VAL A 344 9.00 2.80 -15.03
CA VAL A 344 8.32 2.37 -16.26
C VAL A 344 8.04 0.88 -16.14
N ASN A 345 6.77 0.49 -16.21
CA ASN A 345 6.32 -0.88 -16.04
C ASN A 345 5.87 -1.51 -17.36
N GLY A 346 6.01 -2.85 -17.46
CA GLY A 346 5.49 -3.61 -18.59
C GLY A 346 6.16 -3.22 -19.91
N LEU A 347 7.49 -3.08 -19.92
CA LEU A 347 8.27 -2.76 -21.12
C LEU A 347 8.25 -3.89 -22.17
N ASN A 348 7.94 -5.13 -21.75
CA ASN A 348 7.79 -6.27 -22.64
C ASN A 348 6.77 -7.26 -22.07
N PRO A 349 6.37 -8.31 -22.82
CA PRO A 349 5.39 -9.31 -22.38
C PRO A 349 5.73 -10.04 -21.09
N LEU A 350 7.00 -10.14 -20.69
CA LEU A 350 7.42 -10.73 -19.41
C LEU A 350 7.30 -9.76 -18.22
N GLY A 351 6.93 -8.48 -18.47
CA GLY A 351 6.80 -7.48 -17.41
C GLY A 351 8.13 -6.85 -17.01
N ALA A 352 9.05 -6.60 -17.96
CA ALA A 352 10.27 -5.86 -17.66
C ALA A 352 9.97 -4.44 -17.17
N GLU A 353 10.85 -3.91 -16.32
CA GLU A 353 10.69 -2.62 -15.67
C GLU A 353 11.98 -1.80 -15.74
N TRP A 354 11.82 -0.49 -15.77
CA TRP A 354 12.93 0.44 -15.63
C TRP A 354 12.67 1.36 -14.44
N LEU A 355 13.55 1.33 -13.47
CA LEU A 355 13.51 2.19 -12.29
C LEU A 355 14.64 3.21 -12.37
N THR A 356 14.33 4.47 -12.08
CA THR A 356 15.33 5.51 -11.82
C THR A 356 14.99 6.23 -10.52
N ARG A 357 15.93 6.32 -9.59
CA ARG A 357 15.84 7.08 -8.34
C ARG A 357 16.81 8.25 -8.40
N LEU A 358 16.35 9.39 -7.98
CA LEU A 358 17.15 10.59 -7.79
C LEU A 358 16.90 11.11 -6.37
N GLN A 359 17.96 11.34 -5.61
CA GLN A 359 17.91 11.98 -4.31
C GLN A 359 18.86 13.17 -4.29
N VAL A 360 18.42 14.26 -3.68
CA VAL A 360 19.21 15.48 -3.47
C VAL A 360 19.08 15.92 -2.02
N GLY A 361 20.14 16.51 -1.48
CA GLY A 361 20.19 16.93 -0.07
C GLY A 361 21.52 16.61 0.57
N SER A 362 21.47 16.24 1.84
CA SER A 362 22.64 15.81 2.62
C SER A 362 23.31 14.59 1.98
N GLU A 363 22.51 13.65 1.55
CA GLU A 363 22.92 12.51 0.73
C GLU A 363 22.36 12.66 -0.69
N GLN A 364 23.21 12.41 -1.67
CA GLN A 364 22.84 12.49 -3.08
C GLN A 364 22.94 11.11 -3.70
N GLU A 365 21.92 10.70 -4.45
CA GLU A 365 21.89 9.42 -5.15
C GLU A 365 21.30 9.59 -6.55
N LEU A 366 21.91 8.92 -7.52
CA LEU A 366 21.32 8.59 -8.80
C LEU A 366 21.47 7.10 -9.02
N TYR A 367 20.38 6.37 -8.92
CA TYR A 367 20.33 4.93 -9.16
C TYR A 367 19.41 4.65 -10.34
N THR A 368 19.84 3.77 -11.25
CA THR A 368 18.97 3.29 -12.32
C THR A 368 19.17 1.80 -12.55
N GLU A 369 18.08 1.06 -12.67
CA GLU A 369 18.03 -0.40 -12.83
C GLU A 369 17.06 -0.79 -13.93
N PHE A 370 17.48 -1.69 -14.79
CA PHE A 370 16.61 -2.39 -15.72
C PHE A 370 16.36 -3.80 -15.21
N TYR A 371 15.15 -4.07 -14.74
CA TYR A 371 14.75 -5.37 -14.22
C TYR A 371 14.08 -6.19 -15.32
N GLN A 372 14.61 -7.36 -15.65
CA GLN A 372 14.12 -8.26 -16.67
C GLN A 372 13.76 -9.62 -16.06
N PRO A 373 12.46 -9.94 -15.90
CA PRO A 373 12.03 -11.32 -15.64
C PRO A 373 12.46 -12.24 -16.77
N LEU A 374 12.84 -13.47 -16.44
CA LEU A 374 13.32 -14.47 -17.40
C LEU A 374 12.27 -15.54 -17.70
N ASP A 375 11.18 -15.57 -16.93
CA ASP A 375 10.06 -16.50 -17.10
C ASP A 375 8.72 -15.82 -16.78
N TYR A 376 7.61 -16.36 -17.30
CA TYR A 376 6.26 -15.82 -17.07
C TYR A 376 5.82 -15.88 -15.60
N GLY A 377 6.38 -16.78 -14.81
CA GLY A 377 6.12 -16.81 -13.35
C GLY A 377 6.93 -15.77 -12.57
N SER A 378 7.72 -14.93 -13.27
CA SER A 378 8.59 -13.90 -12.67
C SER A 378 9.49 -14.44 -11.55
N ARG A 379 9.87 -15.73 -11.65
CA ARG A 379 10.68 -16.39 -10.61
C ARG A 379 12.15 -16.02 -10.70
N TYR A 380 12.70 -15.93 -11.91
CA TYR A 380 14.09 -15.59 -12.16
C TYR A 380 14.19 -14.25 -12.88
N PHE A 381 15.21 -13.49 -12.56
CA PHE A 381 15.43 -12.21 -13.20
C PHE A 381 16.91 -11.89 -13.37
N VAL A 382 17.18 -10.95 -14.26
CA VAL A 382 18.46 -10.26 -14.40
C VAL A 382 18.21 -8.75 -14.28
N ALA A 383 19.10 -8.05 -13.57
CA ALA A 383 18.95 -6.63 -13.30
C ALA A 383 20.31 -5.91 -13.37
N PRO A 384 20.74 -5.42 -14.55
CA PRO A 384 21.83 -4.47 -14.65
C PRO A 384 21.43 -3.13 -14.03
N PHE A 385 22.41 -2.46 -13.37
CA PHE A 385 22.19 -1.18 -12.74
C PHE A 385 23.40 -0.25 -12.86
N ILE A 386 23.15 1.03 -12.70
CA ILE A 386 24.14 2.10 -12.54
C ILE A 386 23.80 2.83 -11.25
N ASP A 387 24.82 3.17 -10.48
CA ASP A 387 24.68 3.84 -9.20
C ASP A 387 25.74 4.94 -9.07
N ALA A 388 25.34 6.10 -8.57
CA ALA A 388 26.20 7.21 -8.22
C ALA A 388 25.69 7.86 -6.94
N GLU A 389 26.50 7.88 -5.92
CA GLU A 389 26.15 8.45 -4.61
C GLU A 389 27.19 9.43 -4.09
N ALA A 390 26.74 10.32 -3.24
CA ALA A 390 27.60 11.19 -2.47
C ALA A 390 27.01 11.38 -1.07
N ARG A 391 27.78 11.01 -0.03
CA ARG A 391 27.39 11.10 1.37
C ARG A 391 28.47 11.79 2.21
N ASN A 392 28.06 12.32 3.35
CA ASN A 392 28.99 12.81 4.34
C ASN A 392 29.35 11.65 5.28
N ILE A 393 30.61 11.59 5.66
CA ILE A 393 31.13 10.64 6.66
C ILE A 393 31.89 11.49 7.65
N ASP A 394 31.44 11.52 8.88
CA ASP A 394 32.10 12.26 9.94
C ASP A 394 32.89 11.27 10.80
N VAL A 395 34.15 11.63 11.11
CA VAL A 395 34.99 10.91 12.06
C VAL A 395 34.76 11.56 13.41
N ILE A 396 34.24 10.80 14.35
CA ILE A 396 33.80 11.26 15.67
C ILE A 396 34.79 10.79 16.70
N ASP A 397 35.16 11.66 17.66
CA ASP A 397 35.90 11.36 18.84
C ASP A 397 35.21 12.02 20.05
N ASP A 398 34.87 11.22 21.06
CA ASP A 398 34.17 11.68 22.27
C ASP A 398 32.89 12.50 21.96
N ASP A 399 32.05 11.99 21.05
CA ASP A 399 30.81 12.58 20.52
C ASP A 399 30.95 13.85 19.65
N ASP A 400 32.15 14.37 19.47
CA ASP A 400 32.39 15.53 18.62
C ASP A 400 32.97 15.15 17.26
N PRO A 401 32.45 15.65 16.14
CA PRO A 401 33.02 15.41 14.83
C PRO A 401 34.36 16.16 14.68
N ILE A 402 35.46 15.41 14.67
CA ILE A 402 36.81 15.97 14.46
C ILE A 402 37.09 16.25 12.98
N VAL A 403 36.60 15.41 12.10
CA VAL A 403 36.80 15.52 10.65
C VAL A 403 35.59 15.04 9.90
N GLY A 404 35.12 15.85 8.96
CA GLY A 404 34.07 15.46 8.03
C GLY A 404 34.61 15.23 6.62
N TYR A 405 34.33 14.10 6.03
CA TYR A 405 34.64 13.78 4.64
C TYR A 405 33.38 13.81 3.78
N ARG A 406 33.48 14.31 2.54
CA ARG A 406 32.52 14.10 1.48
C ARG A 406 33.00 12.93 0.62
N GLN A 407 32.34 11.79 0.75
CA GLN A 407 32.59 10.62 -0.08
C GLN A 407 31.68 10.65 -1.29
N LYS A 408 32.26 10.41 -2.47
CA LYS A 408 31.53 10.24 -3.72
C LYS A 408 31.96 8.92 -4.34
N ARG A 409 30.98 8.14 -4.83
CA ARG A 409 31.28 6.95 -5.63
C ARG A 409 30.28 6.82 -6.78
N TYR A 410 30.73 6.18 -7.85
CA TYR A 410 29.90 5.85 -9.00
C TYR A 410 30.35 4.51 -9.57
N GLY A 411 29.39 3.74 -10.06
CA GLY A 411 29.66 2.40 -10.55
C GLY A 411 28.50 1.79 -11.31
N ALA A 412 28.72 0.54 -11.67
CA ALA A 412 27.72 -0.26 -12.34
C ALA A 412 27.82 -1.72 -11.86
N GLY A 413 26.75 -2.44 -12.01
CA GLY A 413 26.70 -3.85 -11.65
C GLY A 413 25.63 -4.61 -12.39
N LEU A 414 25.62 -5.91 -12.15
CA LEU A 414 24.65 -6.85 -12.68
C LEU A 414 24.20 -7.78 -11.56
N ASN A 415 22.91 -7.85 -11.36
CA ASN A 415 22.27 -8.77 -10.44
C ASN A 415 21.56 -9.88 -11.20
N LEU A 416 21.71 -11.12 -10.69
CA LEU A 416 20.91 -12.29 -11.05
C LEU A 416 20.15 -12.72 -9.81
N GLY A 417 18.86 -12.99 -9.95
CA GLY A 417 18.09 -13.30 -8.76
C GLY A 417 16.91 -14.23 -9.00
N ARG A 418 16.35 -14.63 -7.86
CA ARG A 418 15.14 -15.44 -7.79
C ARG A 418 14.18 -14.87 -6.77
N GLN A 419 12.95 -14.63 -7.20
CA GLN A 419 11.84 -14.28 -6.32
C GLN A 419 11.36 -15.50 -5.52
N ILE A 420 11.07 -15.32 -4.24
CA ILE A 420 10.51 -16.35 -3.35
C ILE A 420 9.07 -15.98 -3.06
N ALA A 421 8.17 -16.35 -3.95
CA ALA A 421 6.75 -15.96 -3.92
C ALA A 421 6.62 -14.42 -3.68
N ASN A 422 5.68 -14.00 -2.82
CA ASN A 422 5.46 -12.60 -2.47
C ASN A 422 6.31 -12.14 -1.27
N SER A 423 7.11 -13.03 -0.69
CA SER A 423 7.73 -12.79 0.61
C SER A 423 9.21 -12.45 0.58
N GLY A 424 9.89 -12.61 -0.55
CA GLY A 424 11.34 -12.33 -0.56
C GLY A 424 12.02 -12.60 -1.88
N GLU A 425 13.34 -12.44 -1.88
CA GLU A 425 14.19 -12.77 -3.02
C GLU A 425 15.59 -13.21 -2.58
N VAL A 426 16.27 -13.91 -3.48
CA VAL A 426 17.72 -14.16 -3.42
C VAL A 426 18.35 -13.46 -4.61
N ARG A 427 19.35 -12.63 -4.36
CA ARG A 427 20.04 -11.83 -5.35
C ARG A 427 21.53 -12.07 -5.27
N PHE A 428 22.16 -12.46 -6.37
CA PHE A 428 23.62 -12.53 -6.53
C PHE A 428 24.06 -11.38 -7.44
N GLY A 429 25.03 -10.58 -6.99
CA GLY A 429 25.51 -9.39 -7.69
C GLY A 429 27.01 -9.45 -8.02
N LEU A 430 27.36 -8.75 -9.09
CA LEU A 430 28.73 -8.37 -9.44
C LEU A 430 28.71 -6.87 -9.72
N SER A 431 29.58 -6.11 -9.04
CA SER A 431 29.61 -4.66 -9.19
C SER A 431 31.01 -4.09 -9.10
N ARG A 432 31.19 -2.92 -9.74
CA ARG A 432 32.43 -2.17 -9.70
C ARG A 432 32.15 -0.68 -9.57
N TYR A 433 32.88 -0.04 -8.63
CA TYR A 433 32.77 1.37 -8.32
C TYR A 433 34.13 2.04 -8.35
N ARG A 434 34.11 3.34 -8.59
CA ARG A 434 35.20 4.27 -8.34
C ARG A 434 34.70 5.37 -7.43
N GLY A 435 35.53 5.78 -6.48
CA GLY A 435 35.15 6.82 -5.56
C GLY A 435 36.32 7.68 -5.10
N ASN A 436 35.98 8.72 -4.38
CA ASN A 436 36.92 9.55 -3.65
C ASN A 436 36.29 10.06 -2.35
N SER A 437 37.15 10.27 -1.35
CA SER A 437 36.80 10.93 -0.09
C SER A 437 37.64 12.20 0.02
N ARG A 438 36.96 13.34 0.21
CA ARG A 438 37.60 14.66 0.32
C ARG A 438 37.17 15.30 1.64
N VAL A 439 38.12 15.97 2.32
CA VAL A 439 37.83 16.70 3.53
C VAL A 439 36.81 17.80 3.26
N ARG A 440 35.74 17.84 4.07
CA ARG A 440 34.68 18.84 4.07
C ARG A 440 34.77 19.76 5.28
N ILE A 441 35.05 19.17 6.44
CA ILE A 441 35.22 19.86 7.73
C ILE A 441 36.51 19.35 8.36
N GLY A 442 37.29 20.23 8.98
CA GLY A 442 38.58 19.91 9.60
C GLY A 442 39.76 20.49 8.83
N ASP A 443 40.96 19.96 9.12
CA ASP A 443 42.21 20.42 8.52
C ASP A 443 42.25 20.06 7.02
N PRO A 444 42.38 21.05 6.09
CA PRO A 444 42.45 20.79 4.67
C PRO A 444 43.69 19.96 4.23
N ASP A 445 44.72 19.89 5.08
CA ASP A 445 45.95 19.13 4.82
C ASP A 445 45.80 17.62 5.09
N LEU A 446 44.63 17.19 5.64
CA LEU A 446 44.29 15.78 5.80
C LEU A 446 44.17 15.09 4.43
N PRO A 447 44.56 13.79 4.34
CA PRO A 447 44.63 13.09 3.05
C PRO A 447 43.28 12.96 2.37
N SER A 448 43.30 13.27 1.09
CA SER A 448 42.21 12.90 0.16
C SER A 448 42.47 11.49 -0.35
N ILE A 449 41.41 10.66 -0.36
CA ILE A 449 41.54 9.24 -0.69
C ILE A 449 40.72 8.99 -1.98
N ASP A 450 41.39 8.49 -3.02
CA ASP A 450 40.71 7.90 -4.18
C ASP A 450 40.69 6.38 -4.01
N PHE A 451 39.59 5.72 -4.36
CA PHE A 451 39.45 4.29 -4.17
C PHE A 451 38.68 3.62 -5.31
N ASN A 452 38.96 2.33 -5.51
CA ASN A 452 38.20 1.43 -6.37
C ASN A 452 37.64 0.29 -5.52
N GLU A 453 36.38 0.00 -5.72
CA GLU A 453 35.70 -1.15 -5.15
C GLU A 453 35.20 -2.07 -6.27
N ALA A 454 35.36 -3.36 -6.10
CA ALA A 454 34.77 -4.36 -6.96
C ALA A 454 34.47 -5.60 -6.13
N PHE A 455 33.22 -6.06 -6.16
CA PHE A 455 32.79 -7.12 -5.27
C PHE A 455 31.72 -8.04 -5.85
N TYR A 456 31.73 -9.28 -5.40
CA TYR A 456 30.59 -10.16 -5.43
C TYR A 456 29.68 -9.87 -4.24
N SER A 457 28.37 -9.94 -4.44
CA SER A 457 27.39 -9.82 -3.37
C SER A 457 26.37 -10.95 -3.41
N LEU A 458 25.84 -11.31 -2.23
CA LEU A 458 24.69 -12.19 -2.06
C LEU A 458 23.75 -11.52 -1.07
N GLU A 459 22.52 -11.31 -1.49
CA GLU A 459 21.44 -10.80 -0.65
C GLU A 459 20.32 -11.82 -0.59
N ILE A 460 19.82 -12.09 0.61
CA ILE A 460 18.66 -12.95 0.85
C ILE A 460 17.70 -12.14 1.72
N ASP A 461 16.57 -11.81 1.15
CA ASP A 461 15.56 -11.01 1.80
C ASP A 461 14.29 -11.82 2.00
N ARG A 462 13.66 -11.61 3.15
CA ARG A 462 12.32 -12.07 3.49
C ARG A 462 11.55 -10.95 4.17
N ASP A 463 10.31 -10.71 3.75
CA ASP A 463 9.45 -9.67 4.28
C ASP A 463 7.99 -10.12 4.23
N THR A 464 7.41 -10.31 5.39
CA THR A 464 6.00 -10.63 5.62
C THR A 464 5.32 -9.64 6.58
N LEU A 465 5.96 -8.48 6.82
CA LEU A 465 5.38 -7.45 7.65
C LEU A 465 4.08 -6.92 7.03
N ASP A 466 3.07 -6.69 7.85
CA ASP A 466 1.79 -6.09 7.46
C ASP A 466 1.89 -4.58 7.20
N ASP A 467 2.83 -3.89 7.86
CA ASP A 467 3.19 -2.48 7.64
C ASP A 467 4.70 -2.31 7.74
N VAL A 468 5.28 -1.41 6.95
CA VAL A 468 6.73 -1.18 6.97
C VAL A 468 7.16 -0.26 8.11
N ASN A 469 6.28 0.66 8.52
CA ASN A 469 6.59 1.71 9.48
C ASN A 469 6.19 1.34 10.91
N PHE A 470 4.98 0.79 11.07
CA PHE A 470 4.41 0.40 12.37
C PHE A 470 3.87 -1.04 12.32
N PRO A 471 4.74 -2.04 12.09
CA PRO A 471 4.29 -3.40 11.89
C PRO A 471 3.60 -3.96 13.14
N HIS A 472 2.40 -4.53 12.92
CA HIS A 472 1.62 -5.20 13.94
C HIS A 472 1.83 -6.72 13.92
N SER A 473 2.17 -7.25 12.74
CA SER A 473 2.44 -8.68 12.56
C SER A 473 3.46 -8.93 11.46
N GLY A 474 3.99 -10.16 11.45
CA GLY A 474 4.91 -10.62 10.42
C GLY A 474 6.37 -10.54 10.84
N GLU A 475 7.24 -10.75 9.87
CA GLU A 475 8.69 -10.78 10.09
C GLU A 475 9.44 -10.23 8.87
N GLU A 476 10.61 -9.68 9.15
CA GLU A 476 11.58 -9.25 8.17
C GLU A 476 12.93 -9.88 8.50
N ALA A 477 13.60 -10.44 7.50
CA ALA A 477 14.95 -10.92 7.63
C ALA A 477 15.75 -10.55 6.38
N ARG A 478 16.94 -10.01 6.58
CA ARG A 478 17.92 -9.72 5.53
C ARG A 478 19.27 -10.30 5.89
N LEU A 479 19.83 -11.10 5.00
CA LEU A 479 21.21 -11.53 5.02
C LEU A 479 21.92 -10.90 3.84
N SER A 480 22.93 -10.09 4.10
CA SER A 480 23.82 -9.53 3.07
C SER A 480 25.23 -10.06 3.27
N TRP A 481 25.83 -10.47 2.18
CA TRP A 481 27.24 -10.84 2.12
C TRP A 481 27.88 -10.15 0.93
N ARG A 482 29.07 -9.61 1.10
CA ARG A 482 29.88 -9.08 0.02
C ARG A 482 31.35 -9.44 0.20
N GLN A 483 32.02 -9.73 -0.92
CA GLN A 483 33.43 -10.04 -1.01
C GLN A 483 34.09 -9.05 -1.97
N SER A 484 34.87 -8.12 -1.44
CA SER A 484 35.71 -7.22 -2.24
C SER A 484 36.94 -7.97 -2.73
N GLU A 485 37.25 -7.83 -4.04
CA GLU A 485 38.24 -8.66 -4.69
C GLU A 485 39.14 -7.84 -5.61
N PRO A 486 40.47 -7.79 -5.32
CA PRO A 486 41.44 -7.08 -6.14
C PRO A 486 41.52 -7.58 -7.59
N ASP A 487 41.29 -8.87 -7.82
CA ASP A 487 41.27 -9.45 -9.18
C ASP A 487 40.13 -8.87 -10.05
N LEU A 488 39.08 -8.32 -9.44
CA LEU A 488 38.02 -7.57 -10.10
C LEU A 488 38.32 -6.07 -10.25
N GLY A 489 39.42 -5.62 -9.63
CA GLY A 489 39.91 -4.24 -9.64
C GLY A 489 39.58 -3.41 -8.40
N ALA A 490 39.32 -4.04 -7.27
CA ALA A 490 39.27 -3.38 -5.96
C ALA A 490 40.69 -3.06 -5.44
N ASP A 491 40.79 -1.99 -4.65
CA ASP A 491 42.07 -1.61 -4.00
C ASP A 491 42.37 -2.47 -2.75
N ALA A 492 41.31 -3.04 -2.14
CA ALA A 492 41.46 -3.84 -0.92
C ALA A 492 40.61 -5.11 -0.97
N ARG A 493 41.10 -6.16 -0.32
CA ARG A 493 40.31 -7.39 -0.08
C ARG A 493 39.68 -7.33 1.29
N TYR A 494 38.37 -7.49 1.34
CA TYR A 494 37.61 -7.68 2.56
C TYR A 494 36.34 -8.49 2.31
N GLN A 495 35.86 -9.13 3.37
CA GLN A 495 34.58 -9.82 3.37
C GLN A 495 33.71 -9.18 4.44
N GLN A 496 32.46 -8.88 4.08
CA GLN A 496 31.49 -8.36 5.02
C GLN A 496 30.23 -9.20 4.99
N ILE A 497 29.72 -9.54 6.17
CA ILE A 497 28.44 -10.24 6.34
C ILE A 497 27.59 -9.49 7.35
N GLU A 498 26.31 -9.33 7.06
CA GLU A 498 25.35 -8.71 7.95
C GLU A 498 24.05 -9.51 7.95
N LEU A 499 23.55 -9.78 9.16
CA LEU A 499 22.23 -10.39 9.36
C LEU A 499 21.36 -9.43 10.18
N ARG A 500 20.20 -9.10 9.66
CA ARG A 500 19.16 -8.32 10.30
C ARG A 500 17.88 -9.14 10.36
N VAL A 501 17.28 -9.28 11.54
CA VAL A 501 16.02 -9.98 11.73
C VAL A 501 15.13 -9.14 12.63
N ASN A 502 13.89 -8.92 12.21
CA ASN A 502 12.82 -8.27 12.97
C ASN A 502 11.58 -9.13 12.96
N LYS A 503 10.88 -9.22 14.09
CA LYS A 503 9.59 -9.90 14.18
C LYS A 503 8.60 -9.07 14.98
N ALA A 504 7.41 -8.85 14.44
CA ALA A 504 6.34 -8.11 15.05
C ALA A 504 5.25 -9.05 15.59
N PHE A 505 4.72 -8.72 16.78
CA PHE A 505 3.65 -9.41 17.46
C PHE A 505 2.58 -8.42 17.88
N GLY A 506 1.39 -8.53 17.31
CA GLY A 506 0.25 -7.67 17.61
C GLY A 506 -0.71 -8.29 18.63
N PHE A 507 -1.23 -7.46 19.53
CA PHE A 507 -2.27 -7.85 20.49
C PHE A 507 -3.18 -6.65 20.81
N GLY A 508 -4.35 -6.63 20.18
CA GLY A 508 -5.27 -5.50 20.22
C GLY A 508 -4.63 -4.23 19.63
N PRO A 509 -4.59 -3.10 20.32
CA PRO A 509 -3.97 -1.87 19.83
C PRO A 509 -2.44 -1.85 20.03
N ASN A 510 -1.84 -2.89 20.60
CA ASN A 510 -0.45 -2.92 21.00
C ASN A 510 0.38 -3.77 20.04
N SER A 511 1.63 -3.38 19.84
CA SER A 511 2.63 -4.11 19.05
C SER A 511 3.93 -4.25 19.82
N LEU A 512 4.56 -5.40 19.68
CA LEU A 512 5.87 -5.70 20.21
C LEU A 512 6.77 -6.16 19.06
N GLN A 513 7.92 -5.54 18.87
CA GLN A 513 8.91 -5.97 17.91
C GLN A 513 10.15 -6.51 18.63
N LEU A 514 10.66 -7.62 18.14
CA LEU A 514 11.94 -8.19 18.54
C LEU A 514 12.90 -8.11 17.36
N GLY A 515 14.04 -7.46 17.56
CA GLY A 515 15.10 -7.33 16.57
C GLY A 515 16.40 -7.97 17.03
N GLY A 516 17.11 -8.59 16.10
CA GLY A 516 18.47 -9.08 16.27
C GLY A 516 19.33 -8.73 15.06
N PHE A 517 20.49 -8.10 15.28
CA PHE A 517 21.33 -7.54 14.24
C PHE A 517 22.79 -7.87 14.52
N ILE A 518 23.49 -8.38 13.53
CA ILE A 518 24.89 -8.75 13.65
C ILE A 518 25.58 -8.36 12.34
N GLY A 519 26.66 -7.60 12.45
CA GLY A 519 27.56 -7.27 11.35
C GLY A 519 28.97 -7.71 11.67
N ARG A 520 29.66 -8.25 10.69
CA ARG A 520 31.06 -8.64 10.78
C ARG A 520 31.81 -8.32 9.49
N THR A 521 32.98 -7.70 9.65
CA THR A 521 33.91 -7.51 8.57
C THR A 521 35.20 -8.29 8.86
N ASP A 522 35.72 -8.95 7.84
CA ASP A 522 37.03 -9.57 7.81
C ASP A 522 37.86 -8.87 6.74
N SER A 523 38.88 -8.12 7.13
CA SER A 523 39.71 -7.30 6.24
C SER A 523 41.15 -7.36 6.65
N ASP A 524 42.05 -7.36 5.66
CA ASP A 524 43.50 -7.30 5.88
C ASP A 524 43.98 -5.84 6.08
N VAL A 525 43.12 -4.87 5.82
CA VAL A 525 43.40 -3.43 5.91
C VAL A 525 42.21 -2.67 6.48
N ASP A 526 42.49 -1.61 7.23
CA ASP A 526 41.46 -0.70 7.72
C ASP A 526 41.05 0.24 6.60
N VAL A 527 39.93 -0.06 5.99
CA VAL A 527 39.32 0.82 5.00
C VAL A 527 37.94 1.27 5.50
N ALA A 528 37.66 2.55 5.39
CA ALA A 528 36.39 3.13 5.86
C ALA A 528 35.16 2.43 5.25
N GLN A 529 35.29 1.88 4.04
CA GLN A 529 34.23 1.14 3.35
C GLN A 529 33.89 -0.20 4.02
N SER A 530 34.76 -0.72 4.89
CA SER A 530 34.57 -1.99 5.60
C SER A 530 33.88 -1.84 6.96
N SER A 531 33.55 -0.62 7.38
CA SER A 531 32.92 -0.34 8.67
C SER A 531 31.39 -0.20 8.51
N PHE A 532 30.68 -0.54 9.59
CA PHE A 532 29.28 -0.27 9.77
C PHE A 532 29.13 1.05 10.51
N SER A 533 28.12 1.86 10.13
CA SER A 533 27.72 3.06 10.84
C SER A 533 26.46 2.78 11.64
N LEU A 534 26.45 3.14 12.91
CA LEU A 534 25.41 2.86 13.88
C LEU A 534 25.16 4.11 14.74
N GLY A 535 24.07 4.15 15.46
CA GLY A 535 23.65 5.28 16.28
C GLY A 535 22.29 5.82 15.83
N GLY A 536 21.62 6.51 16.75
CA GLY A 536 20.28 7.04 16.52
C GLY A 536 19.19 6.17 17.12
N PRO A 537 17.92 6.60 17.00
CA PRO A 537 16.80 5.97 17.66
C PRO A 537 16.60 4.53 17.16
N GLY A 538 16.58 3.57 18.09
CA GLY A 538 16.46 2.14 17.80
C GLY A 538 17.73 1.48 17.27
N TRP A 539 18.83 2.22 17.13
CA TRP A 539 20.16 1.78 16.70
C TRP A 539 21.26 2.28 17.63
N PHE A 540 21.15 2.02 18.91
CA PHE A 540 21.90 2.61 20.00
C PHE A 540 21.44 4.04 20.29
N SER A 541 20.26 4.14 20.88
CA SER A 541 19.65 5.39 21.34
C SER A 541 20.56 6.11 22.33
N GLY A 542 20.55 7.45 22.31
CA GLY A 542 21.46 8.30 23.06
C GLY A 542 22.68 8.76 22.26
N PHE A 543 23.07 8.03 21.20
CA PHE A 543 24.06 8.51 20.23
C PHE A 543 23.40 9.23 19.05
N ARG A 544 24.15 10.14 18.42
CA ARG A 544 23.74 10.78 17.15
C ARG A 544 23.54 9.74 16.06
N GLN A 545 22.79 10.11 15.04
CA GLN A 545 22.66 9.27 13.84
C GLN A 545 24.04 9.01 13.24
N ASP A 546 24.37 7.73 12.99
CA ASP A 546 25.69 7.28 12.50
C ASP A 546 26.88 7.67 13.39
N GLY A 547 26.65 7.98 14.68
CA GLY A 547 27.66 8.42 15.63
C GLY A 547 28.66 7.33 16.08
N LEU A 548 28.35 6.06 15.78
CA LEU A 548 29.23 4.93 16.08
C LEU A 548 29.68 4.25 14.79
N ALA A 549 30.97 4.01 14.64
CA ALA A 549 31.51 3.28 13.50
C ALA A 549 32.40 2.11 13.96
N GLY A 550 32.22 0.93 13.38
CA GLY A 550 33.03 -0.23 13.68
C GLY A 550 32.95 -1.32 12.64
N GLN A 551 33.96 -2.19 12.61
CA GLN A 551 34.00 -3.32 11.68
C GLN A 551 33.03 -4.43 12.07
N ASN A 552 32.65 -4.49 13.35
CA ASN A 552 31.76 -5.50 13.89
C ASN A 552 30.75 -4.86 14.82
N TYR A 553 29.53 -5.41 14.84
CA TYR A 553 28.52 -5.04 15.82
C TYR A 553 27.60 -6.19 16.15
N GLN A 554 26.96 -6.11 17.30
CA GLN A 554 25.89 -7.00 17.74
C GLN A 554 24.87 -6.14 18.47
N LEU A 555 23.61 -6.26 18.10
CA LEU A 555 22.50 -5.49 18.70
C LEU A 555 21.28 -6.37 18.85
N GLY A 556 20.74 -6.45 20.07
CA GLY A 556 19.41 -6.93 20.38
C GLY A 556 18.48 -5.75 20.66
N ARG A 557 17.28 -5.77 20.11
CA ARG A 557 16.33 -4.67 20.23
C ARG A 557 14.94 -5.17 20.56
N LEU A 558 14.28 -4.49 21.49
CA LEU A 558 12.88 -4.65 21.85
C LEU A 558 12.20 -3.29 21.63
N VAL A 559 11.14 -3.23 20.80
CA VAL A 559 10.34 -2.02 20.64
C VAL A 559 8.88 -2.37 20.96
N TYR A 560 8.30 -1.60 21.86
CA TYR A 560 6.87 -1.67 22.16
C TYR A 560 6.20 -0.37 21.75
N TYR A 561 5.04 -0.44 21.11
CA TYR A 561 4.20 0.72 20.89
C TYR A 561 2.72 0.36 20.90
N ARG A 562 1.93 1.37 21.20
CA ARG A 562 0.47 1.30 21.23
C ARG A 562 -0.12 2.30 20.27
N ARG A 563 -1.00 1.82 19.40
CA ARG A 563 -1.86 2.67 18.57
C ARG A 563 -2.92 3.30 19.45
N LEU A 564 -2.98 4.64 19.47
CA LEU A 564 -3.97 5.38 20.21
C LEU A 564 -5.26 5.49 19.37
N ALA A 565 -6.41 5.53 20.05
CA ALA A 565 -7.68 5.79 19.38
C ALA A 565 -7.62 7.19 18.72
N PRO A 566 -8.32 7.41 17.59
CA PRO A 566 -8.45 8.73 17.01
C PRO A 566 -8.95 9.70 18.08
N SER A 567 -8.15 10.68 18.47
CA SER A 567 -8.51 11.67 19.46
C SER A 567 -9.09 12.91 18.78
N TYR A 568 -9.72 13.77 19.56
CA TYR A 568 -10.33 15.04 19.14
C TYR A 568 -9.39 16.00 18.39
N PHE A 569 -8.09 15.73 18.33
CA PHE A 569 -7.09 16.52 17.61
C PHE A 569 -6.86 16.05 16.18
N ASN A 570 -7.51 14.96 15.74
CA ASN A 570 -7.16 14.32 14.48
C ASN A 570 -8.27 14.46 13.42
N THR A 571 -8.35 15.63 12.81
CA THR A 571 -9.26 15.94 11.69
C THR A 571 -9.03 15.02 10.46
N LEU A 572 -7.83 14.42 10.33
CA LEU A 572 -7.46 13.55 9.21
C LEU A 572 -7.51 12.07 9.58
N SER A 573 -7.89 11.71 10.82
CA SER A 573 -7.93 10.33 11.33
C SER A 573 -6.61 9.56 11.16
N LEU A 574 -5.46 10.27 11.22
CA LEU A 574 -4.14 9.66 11.07
C LEU A 574 -3.82 8.78 12.28
N PRO A 575 -3.26 7.57 12.09
CA PRO A 575 -2.82 6.72 13.18
C PRO A 575 -1.72 7.39 14.02
N PHE A 576 -1.88 7.37 15.34
CA PHE A 576 -0.93 7.92 16.29
C PHE A 576 -0.43 6.81 17.23
N TYR A 577 0.85 6.79 17.54
CA TYR A 577 1.51 5.74 18.30
C TYR A 577 2.36 6.34 19.42
N LEU A 578 2.34 5.68 20.59
CA LEU A 578 3.28 5.93 21.68
C LEU A 578 4.01 4.63 22.00
N GLY A 579 5.31 4.72 22.22
CA GLY A 579 6.14 3.54 22.43
C GLY A 579 7.44 3.81 23.15
N ALA A 580 8.19 2.74 23.31
CA ALA A 580 9.54 2.75 23.88
C ALA A 580 10.40 1.65 23.24
N SER A 581 11.70 1.87 23.18
CA SER A 581 12.69 0.85 22.83
C SER A 581 13.59 0.50 24.01
N LEU A 582 14.10 -0.72 23.97
CA LEU A 582 15.23 -1.19 24.79
C LEU A 582 16.21 -1.86 23.85
N GLU A 583 17.46 -1.53 24.01
CA GLU A 583 18.55 -1.93 23.15
C GLU A 583 19.72 -2.43 23.99
N TYR A 584 20.37 -3.50 23.54
CA TYR A 584 21.56 -4.03 24.19
C TYR A 584 22.51 -4.58 23.16
N GLY A 585 23.75 -4.10 23.17
CA GLY A 585 24.73 -4.49 22.16
C GLY A 585 26.10 -3.90 22.34
N ARG A 586 26.93 -4.06 21.32
CA ARG A 586 28.30 -3.51 21.26
C ARG A 586 28.73 -3.24 19.83
N VAL A 587 29.67 -2.32 19.67
CA VAL A 587 30.39 -2.00 18.42
C VAL A 587 31.88 -2.13 18.68
N TYR A 588 32.62 -2.79 17.78
CA TYR A 588 34.06 -3.02 18.00
C TYR A 588 34.82 -3.26 16.70
N ASN A 589 36.12 -2.96 16.72
CA ASN A 589 37.06 -3.30 15.65
C ASN A 589 37.74 -4.63 15.92
N ARG A 590 38.30 -5.28 14.89
CA ARG A 590 38.79 -6.66 14.98
C ARG A 590 40.08 -6.81 15.73
N ASP A 591 41.06 -5.97 15.58
CA ASP A 591 42.35 -6.14 16.20
C ASP A 591 42.77 -4.89 16.98
N ASP A 592 43.48 -5.07 18.06
CA ASP A 592 44.27 -4.18 18.93
C ASP A 592 44.26 -2.66 18.64
N ALA A 593 43.56 -2.21 17.63
CA ALA A 593 43.36 -0.81 17.24
C ALA A 593 42.38 -0.05 18.14
N GLY A 594 42.00 -0.65 19.27
CA GLY A 594 41.58 0.11 20.42
C GLY A 594 40.11 0.51 20.51
N PHE A 595 39.25 0.34 19.50
CA PHE A 595 37.85 0.69 19.60
C PHE A 595 36.96 -0.52 19.93
N ASP A 596 36.47 -0.56 21.17
CA ASP A 596 35.45 -1.50 21.63
C ASP A 596 34.61 -0.81 22.70
N THR A 597 33.33 -0.59 22.42
CA THR A 597 32.39 0.02 23.38
C THR A 597 32.12 -0.88 24.59
N GLY A 598 32.47 -2.18 24.54
CA GLY A 598 31.87 -3.15 25.42
C GLY A 598 30.40 -3.34 25.15
N TYR A 599 29.72 -4.18 25.91
CA TYR A 599 28.28 -4.28 25.88
C TYR A 599 27.65 -3.20 26.74
N PHE A 600 26.72 -2.45 26.19
CA PHE A 600 25.98 -1.42 26.91
C PHE A 600 24.48 -1.47 26.57
N GLY A 601 23.67 -0.91 27.46
CA GLY A 601 22.23 -0.75 27.31
C GLY A 601 21.89 0.66 26.83
N ALA A 602 20.87 0.75 25.98
CA ALA A 602 20.27 2.00 25.54
C ALA A 602 18.76 1.85 25.47
N GLY A 603 18.05 2.95 25.35
CA GLY A 603 16.62 2.94 25.18
C GLY A 603 16.07 4.29 24.77
N SER A 604 14.84 4.28 24.29
CA SER A 604 14.16 5.51 23.91
C SER A 604 12.68 5.50 24.23
N LEU A 605 12.11 6.70 24.42
CA LEU A 605 10.68 6.95 24.38
C LEU A 605 10.33 7.49 22.99
N LEU A 606 9.27 6.96 22.41
CA LEU A 606 8.91 7.19 21.02
C LEU A 606 7.48 7.68 20.89
N MET A 607 7.29 8.67 20.05
CA MET A 607 6.00 9.14 19.58
C MET A 607 5.99 9.10 18.06
N GLY A 608 5.01 8.45 17.46
CA GLY A 608 4.93 8.26 16.02
C GLY A 608 3.57 8.60 15.45
N MET A 609 3.55 9.03 14.20
CA MET A 609 2.33 9.28 13.43
C MET A 609 2.56 8.88 11.97
N ASP A 610 1.63 8.13 11.39
CA ASP A 610 1.67 7.81 9.95
C ASP A 610 0.99 8.94 9.18
N THR A 611 1.79 9.75 8.45
CA THR A 611 1.31 10.91 7.72
C THR A 611 1.24 10.67 6.21
N LEU A 612 0.61 11.57 5.48
CA LEU A 612 0.52 11.51 4.01
C LEU A 612 1.90 11.63 3.31
N VAL A 613 2.87 12.27 3.98
CA VAL A 613 4.22 12.48 3.44
C VAL A 613 5.24 11.53 4.04
N GLY A 614 4.78 10.52 4.77
CA GLY A 614 5.59 9.51 5.44
C GLY A 614 5.42 9.52 6.95
N PRO A 615 5.99 8.53 7.66
CA PRO A 615 5.94 8.46 9.12
C PRO A 615 6.74 9.61 9.75
N LEU A 616 6.14 10.21 10.77
CA LEU A 616 6.78 11.23 11.60
C LEU A 616 7.07 10.62 12.98
N PHE A 617 8.30 10.74 13.42
CA PHE A 617 8.76 10.29 14.73
C PHE A 617 9.37 11.42 15.53
N PHE A 618 9.11 11.38 16.83
CA PHE A 618 9.87 12.07 17.85
C PHE A 618 10.34 11.03 18.86
N GLY A 619 11.59 11.12 19.27
CA GLY A 619 12.19 10.21 20.23
C GLY A 619 13.10 10.94 21.21
N LEU A 620 13.15 10.45 22.45
CA LEU A 620 14.14 10.82 23.46
C LEU A 620 14.90 9.56 23.79
N GLY A 621 16.18 9.51 23.43
CA GLY A 621 17.07 8.38 23.64
C GLY A 621 18.05 8.65 24.77
N VAL A 622 18.38 7.60 25.50
CA VAL A 622 19.41 7.61 26.57
C VAL A 622 20.20 6.31 26.54
N ASN A 623 21.44 6.32 26.98
CA ASN A 623 22.26 5.13 27.15
C ASN A 623 22.92 5.05 28.52
N GLU A 624 23.54 3.91 28.83
CA GLU A 624 24.25 3.67 30.11
C GLU A 624 25.47 4.55 30.30
N GLU A 625 26.05 5.09 29.24
CA GLU A 625 27.19 5.99 29.28
C GLU A 625 26.81 7.44 29.61
N GLY A 626 25.51 7.71 29.67
CA GLY A 626 24.96 9.02 30.05
C GLY A 626 24.74 9.95 28.87
N HIS A 627 24.85 9.48 27.63
CA HIS A 627 24.47 10.26 26.46
C HIS A 627 22.95 10.34 26.33
N GLU A 628 22.45 11.51 26.03
CA GLU A 628 21.04 11.80 25.80
C GLU A 628 20.90 12.45 24.43
N ALA A 629 19.90 12.06 23.66
CA ALA A 629 19.63 12.69 22.37
C ALA A 629 18.12 12.79 22.10
N LEU A 630 17.72 13.93 21.58
CA LEU A 630 16.36 14.17 21.09
C LEU A 630 16.36 14.00 19.58
N TYR A 631 15.41 13.23 19.07
CA TYR A 631 15.33 12.93 17.64
C TYR A 631 14.01 13.37 17.06
N MET A 632 14.06 13.96 15.89
CA MET A 632 12.90 14.09 15.00
C MET A 632 13.25 13.41 13.67
N LYS A 633 12.35 12.55 13.20
CA LYS A 633 12.51 11.87 11.91
C LYS A 633 11.20 11.92 11.16
N LEU A 634 11.24 12.48 9.95
CA LEU A 634 10.16 12.40 8.98
C LEU A 634 10.64 11.53 7.83
N GLY A 635 9.91 10.49 7.54
CA GLY A 635 10.23 9.64 6.43
C GLY A 635 10.49 8.20 6.84
N GLN A 636 11.72 7.75 7.05
CA GLN A 636 12.02 6.35 7.32
C GLN A 636 11.90 6.02 8.81
N THR A 637 11.33 4.87 9.15
CA THR A 637 11.30 4.34 10.51
C THR A 637 12.43 3.33 10.74
N PHE A 638 12.64 2.92 11.98
CA PHE A 638 13.73 2.09 12.48
C PHE A 638 14.02 0.85 11.63
#